data_fafa2686bcd6fd136077299bbef9199d
#
_entry.id   fafa2686bcd6fd136077299bbef9199d
#
_cell.length_a   1.000
_cell.length_b   1.000
_cell.length_c   1.000
_cell.angle_alpha   90.00
_cell.angle_beta   90.00
_cell.angle_gamma   90.00
#
_symmetry.space_group_name_H-M   'P 1'
#
loop_
_entity.id
_entity.type
_entity.pdbx_description
1 polymer ?
#
loop_
_entity_poly.entity_id
_entity_poly.type
_entity_poly.pdbx_seq_one_letter_code
_entity_poly.pdbx_strand_id
1 'polypeptide(L)'
;MSRVWWTVWVLGAVSNLSKEEAPDQASSLSCDPTGICDGRSKSLSSIPAGLTAAVRSLDLSNNEIASVGSMDLRGCVNLKALKLASNGITTIEEESFVSLQSLEHLDLSYNLLSNLSSSWFRPLSSLKFLNLLGNLYKSLGETPLFSQLTNLRILKVGSTYSFTELREKDFAGLTFLEELEIDASNLQRYEPKSLKSIQNISHLALRMKQPDLLLEIFVDLSSSLKHLELRDTHLNTFRFSEASVSETNTLIKKWTFRNVKVTDGSFSEVVKLLNYVSGVLEVEFEDCTLDGLGDFDITDIDKIKSLGGIEILTVRRLYIPYFYSFYDMSSIYSLTVEVKRITVESSKVFLVPCSLSQHLKSLEYLDLSDNLMVEEYLRNSACEHAWPLLQTLILRQNRLKSLEKTGETLLTLKNLTNLDISKNNYVSMPETCQWPEKLKYLNLSNTRIHSVTRCIPWTLEILDVSNNNLDSFSLTLPQLKELYISENKLTTLPDASFLPRLRIMRISRNIISTFSKEQLDSFHTLEALDAGGNNFLCSCEFLSFTQEQRALVQILIDWPENYLCDSPFSVRGQQVRDTRLPASECHRAALVSAVVSVLLLLLLLTGVLCHRCHGLWYLKMMWAWLQAKRKPRKAPPRDLCYDAFVSYSERDAYWVENVMVQELEHFDPPFRLCLHKRDFIPGKWIIDNIIDSIEKSHKTIFVLSENFVKSEWCKYELDFSHFRLFDENNDAAILILLEPIEKKAIPQRFCKLRKIMNTKTYLEWPTDETQQEGFWLNLRTAIKS
;
A
#
# COMPACT_ATOMS: atom_id res chain seq x y z
N MET A 1 11.35 19.74 2.38
CA MET A 1 12.76 20.16 2.42
C MET A 1 13.66 18.95 2.25
N SER A 2 14.02 18.63 1.01
CA SER A 2 15.18 17.79 0.63
C SER A 2 15.02 17.27 -0.80
N ARG A 3 15.17 18.15 -1.80
CA ARG A 3 15.47 17.79 -3.20
C ARG A 3 15.81 19.07 -3.99
N VAL A 4 16.87 19.74 -3.54
CA VAL A 4 17.57 20.77 -4.34
C VAL A 4 19.03 20.64 -3.97
N TRP A 5 19.78 19.81 -4.71
CA TRP A 5 21.26 19.78 -4.71
C TRP A 5 21.71 18.75 -5.74
N TRP A 6 21.54 19.09 -7.05
CA TRP A 6 22.28 18.39 -8.14
C TRP A 6 22.28 19.26 -9.39
N THR A 7 22.81 20.46 -9.29
CA THR A 7 23.12 21.27 -10.47
C THR A 7 24.17 22.34 -10.12
N VAL A 8 25.35 21.92 -9.69
CA VAL A 8 26.60 22.74 -9.79
C VAL A 8 27.75 21.78 -9.53
N TRP A 9 28.28 21.15 -10.58
CA TRP A 9 29.66 20.62 -10.64
C TRP A 9 29.93 20.08 -12.04
N VAL A 10 30.01 20.94 -13.06
CA VAL A 10 30.78 20.66 -14.28
C VAL A 10 31.22 22.02 -14.85
N LEU A 11 32.26 22.57 -14.29
CA LEU A 11 33.15 23.52 -14.96
C LEU A 11 34.45 23.54 -14.17
N GLY A 12 35.46 22.87 -14.72
CA GLY A 12 36.83 23.04 -14.25
C GLY A 12 37.64 21.77 -14.12
N ALA A 13 38.07 21.21 -15.25
CA ALA A 13 39.37 20.55 -15.37
C ALA A 13 39.65 20.18 -16.84
N VAL A 14 40.16 21.10 -17.61
CA VAL A 14 40.91 20.77 -18.85
C VAL A 14 42.35 20.80 -18.48
N SER A 15 42.99 19.66 -18.43
CA SER A 15 44.45 19.51 -18.62
C SER A 15 44.77 18.10 -19.12
N ASN A 16 45.16 18.08 -20.38
CA ASN A 16 46.02 17.08 -21.05
C ASN A 16 46.29 15.75 -20.33
N LEU A 17 45.80 14.67 -20.93
CA LEU A 17 46.52 13.41 -20.93
C LEU A 17 46.27 12.68 -22.25
N SER A 18 47.37 12.17 -22.81
CA SER A 18 47.56 11.44 -24.06
C SER A 18 46.50 10.41 -24.41
N LYS A 19 46.19 10.33 -25.73
CA LYS A 19 45.55 9.20 -26.38
C LYS A 19 46.24 7.88 -26.00
N GLU A 20 45.59 7.09 -25.17
CA GLU A 20 45.70 5.64 -25.20
C GLU A 20 44.33 5.12 -25.72
N GLU A 21 44.40 4.43 -26.84
CA GLU A 21 43.26 3.67 -27.38
C GLU A 21 42.82 2.65 -26.32
N ALA A 22 41.67 2.89 -25.68
CA ALA A 22 41.04 1.90 -24.83
C ALA A 22 40.47 0.78 -25.67
N PRO A 23 40.56 -0.49 -25.24
CA PRO A 23 40.07 -1.62 -26.03
C PRO A 23 38.53 -1.59 -26.13
N ASP A 24 38.05 -1.95 -27.31
CA ASP A 24 36.67 -2.21 -27.70
C ASP A 24 35.88 -2.94 -26.59
N GLN A 25 35.30 -2.21 -25.64
CA GLN A 25 34.25 -2.72 -24.81
C GLN A 25 32.93 -2.53 -25.59
N ALA A 26 32.64 -3.46 -26.51
CA ALA A 26 31.31 -3.71 -26.98
C ALA A 26 30.44 -4.09 -25.76
N SER A 27 29.94 -3.09 -25.06
CA SER A 27 28.87 -3.26 -24.07
C SER A 27 27.69 -3.86 -24.82
N SER A 28 27.49 -5.16 -24.66
CA SER A 28 26.51 -5.93 -25.39
C SER A 28 25.11 -5.37 -25.08
N LEU A 29 24.53 -4.70 -26.08
CA LEU A 29 23.12 -4.33 -26.06
C LEU A 29 22.30 -5.61 -25.86
N SER A 30 21.50 -5.70 -24.81
CA SER A 30 20.67 -6.87 -24.57
C SER A 30 19.38 -6.75 -25.36
N CYS A 31 19.22 -7.58 -26.37
CA CYS A 31 17.99 -7.67 -27.14
C CYS A 31 17.29 -8.99 -26.84
N ASP A 32 15.99 -8.94 -26.69
CA ASP A 32 15.17 -10.12 -26.53
C ASP A 32 14.89 -10.80 -27.90
N PRO A 33 14.34 -12.03 -27.92
CA PRO A 33 14.00 -12.73 -29.16
C PRO A 33 12.95 -12.02 -30.02
N THR A 34 12.22 -11.03 -29.48
CA THR A 34 11.19 -10.26 -30.22
C THR A 34 11.77 -9.02 -30.88
N GLY A 35 13.06 -8.73 -30.68
CA GLY A 35 13.76 -7.57 -31.23
C GLY A 35 13.61 -6.31 -30.38
N ILE A 36 13.30 -6.42 -29.10
CA ILE A 36 13.29 -5.31 -28.13
C ILE A 36 14.68 -5.24 -27.49
N CYS A 37 15.36 -4.11 -27.68
CA CYS A 37 16.71 -3.86 -27.20
C CYS A 37 16.73 -2.77 -26.12
N ASP A 38 17.23 -3.08 -24.94
CA ASP A 38 17.36 -2.16 -23.81
C ASP A 38 18.84 -1.79 -23.57
N GLY A 39 19.17 -0.56 -23.92
CA GLY A 39 20.49 0.08 -23.72
C GLY A 39 20.42 1.29 -22.78
N ARG A 40 19.40 1.43 -21.96
CA ARG A 40 19.23 2.57 -21.01
C ARG A 40 20.32 2.59 -19.95
N SER A 41 20.83 3.82 -19.67
CA SER A 41 21.78 4.06 -18.57
C SER A 41 23.02 3.17 -18.62
N LYS A 42 23.61 3.00 -19.82
CA LYS A 42 24.81 2.21 -20.06
C LYS A 42 26.06 3.06 -20.29
N SER A 43 25.97 4.39 -20.08
CA SER A 43 27.04 5.36 -20.37
C SER A 43 27.57 5.28 -21.81
N LEU A 44 26.67 5.01 -22.77
CA LEU A 44 27.03 4.93 -24.19
C LEU A 44 27.31 6.33 -24.72
N SER A 45 28.46 6.52 -25.36
CA SER A 45 28.86 7.77 -26.02
C SER A 45 28.41 7.84 -27.48
N SER A 46 28.00 6.73 -28.08
CA SER A 46 27.49 6.63 -29.47
C SER A 46 26.45 5.51 -29.57
N ILE A 47 25.68 5.52 -30.66
CA ILE A 47 24.77 4.43 -30.98
C ILE A 47 25.59 3.17 -31.25
N PRO A 48 25.26 2.00 -30.64
CA PRO A 48 26.00 0.77 -30.82
C PRO A 48 26.03 0.33 -32.29
N ALA A 49 27.19 -0.06 -32.79
CA ALA A 49 27.35 -0.56 -34.15
C ALA A 49 26.73 -1.97 -34.32
N GLY A 50 26.42 -2.36 -35.55
CA GLY A 50 25.92 -3.70 -35.84
C GLY A 50 24.42 -3.93 -35.63
N LEU A 51 23.64 -2.88 -35.47
CA LEU A 51 22.18 -2.96 -35.42
C LEU A 51 21.61 -3.44 -36.77
N THR A 52 20.67 -4.39 -36.73
CA THR A 52 20.13 -5.05 -37.90
C THR A 52 18.61 -4.90 -38.03
N ALA A 53 18.03 -5.37 -39.10
CA ALA A 53 16.59 -5.41 -39.34
C ALA A 53 15.79 -6.27 -38.33
N ALA A 54 16.47 -7.03 -37.46
CA ALA A 54 15.83 -7.76 -36.35
C ALA A 54 15.35 -6.83 -35.23
N VAL A 55 15.96 -5.66 -35.07
CA VAL A 55 15.61 -4.70 -34.03
C VAL A 55 14.28 -4.02 -34.34
N ARG A 56 13.31 -4.13 -33.45
CA ARG A 56 11.98 -3.50 -33.53
C ARG A 56 11.78 -2.36 -32.57
N SER A 57 12.43 -2.41 -31.41
CA SER A 57 12.42 -1.35 -30.42
C SER A 57 13.81 -1.17 -29.86
N LEU A 58 14.28 0.06 -29.83
CA LEU A 58 15.61 0.42 -29.33
C LEU A 58 15.46 1.56 -28.34
N ASP A 59 15.80 1.30 -27.07
CA ASP A 59 15.81 2.30 -25.99
C ASP A 59 17.25 2.57 -25.56
N LEU A 60 17.77 3.73 -25.93
CA LEU A 60 19.09 4.25 -25.57
C LEU A 60 18.99 5.48 -24.66
N SER A 61 17.91 5.64 -23.93
CA SER A 61 17.68 6.79 -23.06
C SER A 61 18.67 6.81 -21.89
N ASN A 62 18.95 8.01 -21.36
CA ASN A 62 19.85 8.23 -20.23
C ASN A 62 21.29 7.74 -20.50
N ASN A 63 21.86 8.10 -21.63
CA ASN A 63 23.24 7.83 -21.98
C ASN A 63 23.99 9.15 -22.29
N GLU A 64 25.19 9.09 -22.88
CA GLU A 64 26.06 10.22 -23.20
C GLU A 64 26.22 10.40 -24.72
N ILE A 65 25.23 9.97 -25.51
CA ILE A 65 25.30 10.06 -26.98
C ILE A 65 25.27 11.53 -27.40
N ALA A 66 26.29 11.96 -28.13
CA ALA A 66 26.47 13.36 -28.54
C ALA A 66 25.95 13.66 -29.96
N SER A 67 25.88 12.66 -30.84
CA SER A 67 25.42 12.82 -32.22
C SER A 67 24.76 11.56 -32.76
N VAL A 68 23.92 11.72 -33.79
CA VAL A 68 23.34 10.61 -34.56
C VAL A 68 23.81 10.74 -35.99
N GLY A 69 24.64 9.80 -36.46
CA GLY A 69 25.17 9.77 -37.81
C GLY A 69 24.23 9.08 -38.80
N SER A 70 24.46 9.33 -40.10
CA SER A 70 23.66 8.79 -41.18
C SER A 70 23.79 7.26 -41.33
N MET A 71 24.85 6.66 -40.80
CA MET A 71 25.12 5.20 -40.88
C MET A 71 24.64 4.44 -39.62
N ASP A 72 24.40 5.11 -38.51
CA ASP A 72 24.15 4.49 -37.20
C ASP A 72 22.89 3.58 -37.19
N LEU A 73 21.85 3.98 -37.89
CA LEU A 73 20.56 3.32 -37.88
C LEU A 73 20.17 2.70 -39.23
N ARG A 74 21.10 2.70 -40.19
CA ARG A 74 20.82 2.27 -41.58
C ARG A 74 20.34 0.82 -41.68
N GLY A 75 20.78 -0.04 -40.78
CA GLY A 75 20.38 -1.44 -40.70
C GLY A 75 18.99 -1.69 -40.11
N CYS A 76 18.41 -0.71 -39.43
CA CYS A 76 17.21 -0.88 -38.62
C CYS A 76 15.88 -0.65 -39.39
N VAL A 77 15.71 -1.21 -40.55
CA VAL A 77 14.55 -0.96 -41.45
C VAL A 77 13.19 -1.34 -40.86
N ASN A 78 13.16 -2.24 -39.86
CA ASN A 78 11.93 -2.68 -39.17
C ASN A 78 11.72 -2.02 -37.83
N LEU A 79 12.54 -1.01 -37.49
CA LEU A 79 12.45 -0.31 -36.19
C LEU A 79 11.12 0.42 -36.08
N LYS A 80 10.38 0.13 -35.01
CA LYS A 80 9.09 0.74 -34.68
C LYS A 80 9.20 1.79 -33.58
N ALA A 81 10.11 1.61 -32.63
CA ALA A 81 10.31 2.53 -31.53
C ALA A 81 11.80 2.83 -31.33
N LEU A 82 12.14 4.12 -31.31
CA LEU A 82 13.48 4.65 -31.03
C LEU A 82 13.37 5.67 -29.91
N LYS A 83 14.06 5.41 -28.79
CA LYS A 83 14.15 6.33 -27.68
C LYS A 83 15.60 6.73 -27.45
N LEU A 84 15.86 8.03 -27.56
CA LEU A 84 17.13 8.69 -27.37
C LEU A 84 17.01 9.81 -26.31
N ALA A 85 16.03 9.73 -25.46
CA ALA A 85 15.75 10.76 -24.44
C ALA A 85 16.89 10.88 -23.41
N SER A 86 17.10 12.09 -22.92
CA SER A 86 18.12 12.36 -21.88
C SER A 86 19.51 11.88 -22.28
N ASN A 87 19.99 12.39 -23.40
CA ASN A 87 21.35 12.24 -23.90
C ASN A 87 22.01 13.63 -24.10
N GLY A 88 23.18 13.67 -24.68
CA GLY A 88 23.90 14.89 -25.03
C GLY A 88 23.82 15.27 -26.50
N ILE A 89 22.77 14.86 -27.24
CA ILE A 89 22.71 14.98 -28.69
C ILE A 89 22.63 16.47 -29.09
N THR A 90 23.67 16.92 -29.76
CA THR A 90 23.74 18.28 -30.34
C THR A 90 23.43 18.28 -31.81
N THR A 91 23.72 17.21 -32.52
CA THR A 91 23.60 17.10 -33.99
C THR A 91 23.00 15.76 -34.41
N ILE A 92 22.13 15.85 -35.42
CA ILE A 92 21.56 14.70 -36.14
C ILE A 92 21.82 14.97 -37.62
N GLU A 93 22.50 14.05 -38.31
CA GLU A 93 22.75 14.19 -39.74
C GLU A 93 21.45 14.08 -40.54
N GLU A 94 21.38 14.72 -41.73
CA GLU A 94 20.13 14.83 -42.50
C GLU A 94 19.54 13.47 -42.92
N GLU A 95 20.41 12.48 -43.17
CA GLU A 95 20.01 11.13 -43.63
C GLU A 95 19.93 10.09 -42.51
N SER A 96 20.08 10.51 -41.21
CA SER A 96 20.13 9.55 -40.09
C SER A 96 18.89 8.66 -39.95
N PHE A 97 17.73 9.14 -40.34
CA PHE A 97 16.48 8.39 -40.23
C PHE A 97 15.91 7.90 -41.57
N VAL A 98 16.67 7.97 -42.66
CA VAL A 98 16.19 7.65 -44.02
C VAL A 98 15.68 6.20 -44.15
N SER A 99 16.25 5.25 -43.41
CA SER A 99 15.85 3.84 -43.40
C SER A 99 14.67 3.52 -42.45
N LEU A 100 14.23 4.45 -41.62
CA LEU A 100 13.27 4.20 -40.56
C LEU A 100 11.80 4.45 -40.96
N GLN A 101 11.42 4.04 -42.16
CA GLN A 101 10.06 4.26 -42.68
C GLN A 101 8.96 3.58 -41.85
N SER A 102 9.30 2.52 -41.11
CA SER A 102 8.38 1.79 -40.21
C SER A 102 8.30 2.38 -38.81
N LEU A 103 9.02 3.48 -38.53
CA LEU A 103 9.10 4.04 -37.20
C LEU A 103 7.75 4.65 -36.79
N GLU A 104 7.22 4.17 -35.69
CA GLU A 104 5.95 4.62 -35.09
C GLU A 104 6.16 5.56 -33.88
N HIS A 105 7.29 5.40 -33.18
CA HIS A 105 7.61 6.12 -31.92
C HIS A 105 9.04 6.66 -31.95
N LEU A 106 9.19 7.99 -31.82
CA LEU A 106 10.49 8.66 -31.74
C LEU A 106 10.51 9.59 -30.54
N ASP A 107 11.44 9.34 -29.61
CA ASP A 107 11.70 10.20 -28.46
C ASP A 107 13.12 10.79 -28.51
N LEU A 108 13.22 12.09 -28.72
CA LEU A 108 14.44 12.89 -28.73
C LEU A 108 14.46 13.91 -27.59
N SER A 109 13.62 13.76 -26.59
CA SER A 109 13.46 14.74 -25.51
C SER A 109 14.72 14.84 -24.63
N TYR A 110 14.86 16.01 -24.01
CA TYR A 110 15.96 16.31 -23.08
C TYR A 110 17.35 16.07 -23.66
N ASN A 111 17.56 16.60 -24.86
CA ASN A 111 18.84 16.64 -25.55
C ASN A 111 19.33 18.10 -25.72
N LEU A 112 20.35 18.33 -26.53
CA LEU A 112 20.97 19.64 -26.74
C LEU A 112 20.75 20.16 -28.18
N LEU A 113 19.67 19.74 -28.85
CA LEU A 113 19.34 20.16 -30.20
C LEU A 113 18.98 21.64 -30.24
N SER A 114 19.81 22.46 -30.88
CA SER A 114 19.59 23.91 -31.03
C SER A 114 18.81 24.29 -32.29
N ASN A 115 18.85 23.44 -33.31
CA ASN A 115 18.12 23.60 -34.56
C ASN A 115 17.42 22.29 -34.92
N LEU A 116 16.26 22.38 -35.52
CA LEU A 116 15.48 21.27 -36.02
C LEU A 116 15.43 21.29 -37.53
N SER A 117 15.59 20.16 -38.19
CA SER A 117 15.53 20.03 -39.66
C SER A 117 14.33 19.21 -40.10
N SER A 118 13.60 19.69 -41.09
CA SER A 118 12.50 18.90 -41.70
C SER A 118 12.97 17.67 -42.47
N SER A 119 14.25 17.59 -42.86
CA SER A 119 14.85 16.39 -43.48
C SER A 119 14.83 15.17 -42.57
N TRP A 120 14.96 15.36 -41.24
CA TRP A 120 14.89 14.25 -40.27
C TRP A 120 13.55 13.54 -40.28
N PHE A 121 12.46 14.28 -40.44
CA PHE A 121 11.10 13.76 -40.31
C PHE A 121 10.48 13.31 -41.63
N ARG A 122 11.03 13.78 -42.76
CA ARG A 122 10.50 13.45 -44.11
C ARG A 122 10.35 11.94 -44.38
N PRO A 123 11.29 11.05 -43.96
CA PRO A 123 11.17 9.62 -44.20
C PRO A 123 10.14 8.91 -43.29
N LEU A 124 9.72 9.54 -42.18
CA LEU A 124 9.01 8.93 -41.06
C LEU A 124 7.47 8.94 -41.26
N SER A 125 6.99 8.49 -42.41
CA SER A 125 5.55 8.52 -42.75
C SER A 125 4.66 7.69 -41.81
N SER A 126 5.23 6.68 -41.12
CA SER A 126 4.49 5.83 -40.17
C SER A 126 4.46 6.40 -38.74
N LEU A 127 5.10 7.55 -38.48
CA LEU A 127 5.29 8.07 -37.14
C LEU A 127 3.95 8.47 -36.49
N LYS A 128 3.70 7.96 -35.27
CA LYS A 128 2.52 8.23 -34.47
C LYS A 128 2.83 9.07 -33.23
N PHE A 129 4.04 8.93 -32.69
CA PHE A 129 4.51 9.61 -31.49
C PHE A 129 5.85 10.31 -31.77
N LEU A 130 5.91 11.60 -31.46
CA LEU A 130 7.14 12.41 -31.54
C LEU A 130 7.29 13.27 -30.29
N ASN A 131 8.42 13.11 -29.60
CA ASN A 131 8.76 13.90 -28.42
C ASN A 131 10.08 14.67 -28.64
N LEU A 132 9.99 16.00 -28.62
CA LEU A 132 11.11 16.93 -28.79
C LEU A 132 11.31 17.84 -27.58
N LEU A 133 10.59 17.61 -26.47
CA LEU A 133 10.64 18.44 -25.26
C LEU A 133 12.05 18.59 -24.69
N GLY A 134 12.32 19.74 -24.07
CA GLY A 134 13.52 19.94 -23.27
C GLY A 134 14.82 20.06 -24.07
N ASN A 135 14.74 20.39 -25.36
CA ASN A 135 15.90 20.71 -26.19
C ASN A 135 16.22 22.22 -26.19
N LEU A 136 17.27 22.64 -26.93
CA LEU A 136 17.77 24.01 -26.92
C LEU A 136 17.28 24.87 -28.10
N TYR A 137 16.37 24.36 -28.95
CA TYR A 137 15.84 25.14 -30.07
C TYR A 137 14.93 26.27 -29.60
N LYS A 138 14.99 27.40 -30.31
CA LYS A 138 14.21 28.60 -30.02
C LYS A 138 12.83 28.62 -30.71
N SER A 139 12.72 27.97 -31.86
CA SER A 139 11.51 27.81 -32.66
C SER A 139 11.51 26.46 -33.40
N LEU A 140 10.40 26.09 -34.01
CA LEU A 140 10.24 24.81 -34.72
C LEU A 140 10.84 24.84 -36.15
N GLY A 141 11.96 25.53 -36.35
CA GLY A 141 12.68 25.55 -37.62
C GLY A 141 12.19 26.60 -38.62
N GLU A 142 12.88 26.75 -39.73
CA GLU A 142 12.53 27.72 -40.78
C GLU A 142 11.50 27.19 -41.78
N THR A 143 11.43 25.88 -41.94
CA THR A 143 10.47 25.17 -42.82
C THR A 143 9.51 24.33 -41.98
N PRO A 144 8.26 24.07 -42.45
CA PRO A 144 7.31 23.25 -41.74
C PRO A 144 7.90 21.86 -41.46
N LEU A 145 8.09 21.48 -40.16
CA LEU A 145 8.74 20.26 -39.77
C LEU A 145 7.85 19.02 -39.99
N PHE A 146 6.56 19.17 -39.78
CA PHE A 146 5.62 18.07 -39.61
C PHE A 146 4.77 17.79 -40.87
N SER A 147 5.02 18.47 -41.99
CA SER A 147 4.20 18.42 -43.20
C SER A 147 4.01 17.02 -43.78
N GLN A 148 4.97 16.09 -43.55
CA GLN A 148 4.92 14.70 -44.05
C GLN A 148 4.41 13.70 -42.98
N LEU A 149 4.18 14.14 -41.75
CA LEU A 149 3.81 13.27 -40.64
C LEU A 149 2.27 13.11 -40.52
N THR A 150 1.63 12.63 -41.58
CA THR A 150 0.15 12.53 -41.62
C THR A 150 -0.45 11.54 -40.64
N ASN A 151 0.36 10.59 -40.12
CA ASN A 151 -0.07 9.59 -39.15
C ASN A 151 0.23 9.98 -37.71
N LEU A 152 0.81 11.16 -37.47
CA LEU A 152 1.17 11.62 -36.14
C LEU A 152 -0.09 11.79 -35.28
N ARG A 153 -0.04 11.24 -34.06
CA ARG A 153 -1.12 11.29 -33.06
C ARG A 153 -0.72 12.06 -31.81
N ILE A 154 0.52 11.89 -31.38
CA ILE A 154 1.06 12.51 -30.17
C ILE A 154 2.28 13.32 -30.54
N LEU A 155 2.25 14.62 -30.23
CA LEU A 155 3.35 15.53 -30.45
C LEU A 155 3.68 16.29 -29.16
N LYS A 156 4.96 16.25 -28.76
CA LYS A 156 5.46 16.97 -27.60
C LYS A 156 6.60 17.89 -28.02
N VAL A 157 6.45 19.20 -27.80
CA VAL A 157 7.41 20.23 -28.23
C VAL A 157 7.60 21.29 -27.17
N GLY A 158 8.69 22.07 -27.29
CA GLY A 158 8.99 23.16 -26.42
C GLY A 158 10.08 22.88 -25.40
N SER A 159 10.42 23.90 -24.64
CA SER A 159 11.48 23.85 -23.64
C SER A 159 11.33 24.97 -22.62
N THR A 160 11.54 24.64 -21.36
CA THR A 160 11.46 25.60 -20.25
C THR A 160 12.46 26.77 -20.38
N TYR A 161 13.57 26.59 -21.10
CA TYR A 161 14.68 27.54 -21.11
C TYR A 161 14.90 28.25 -22.46
N SER A 162 14.61 27.59 -23.57
CA SER A 162 15.06 28.03 -24.90
C SER A 162 13.95 28.35 -25.90
N PHE A 163 12.77 27.68 -25.78
CA PHE A 163 11.67 27.88 -26.74
C PHE A 163 10.98 29.22 -26.54
N THR A 164 11.23 30.14 -27.48
CA THR A 164 10.80 31.55 -27.34
C THR A 164 9.77 32.02 -28.34
N GLU A 165 9.58 31.32 -29.45
CA GLU A 165 8.72 31.73 -30.54
C GLU A 165 7.91 30.59 -31.11
N LEU A 166 6.61 30.84 -31.36
CA LEU A 166 5.68 29.92 -32.03
C LEU A 166 4.97 30.69 -33.15
N ARG A 167 5.07 30.16 -34.38
CA ARG A 167 4.68 30.85 -35.62
C ARG A 167 3.56 30.09 -36.33
N GLU A 168 2.79 30.79 -37.18
CA GLU A 168 1.66 30.23 -37.92
C GLU A 168 2.01 29.01 -38.75
N LYS A 169 3.22 28.91 -39.32
CA LYS A 169 3.69 27.79 -40.14
C LYS A 169 4.15 26.56 -39.39
N ASP A 170 4.35 26.68 -38.08
CA ASP A 170 5.05 25.66 -37.30
C ASP A 170 4.34 24.31 -37.21
N PHE A 171 3.02 24.30 -37.26
CA PHE A 171 2.19 23.09 -37.28
C PHE A 171 1.56 22.76 -38.63
N ALA A 172 2.01 23.45 -39.71
CA ALA A 172 1.47 23.22 -41.04
C ALA A 172 1.61 21.74 -41.47
N GLY A 173 0.51 21.18 -41.99
CA GLY A 173 0.42 19.75 -42.40
C GLY A 173 -0.19 18.83 -41.36
N LEU A 174 -0.29 19.24 -40.09
CA LEU A 174 -1.00 18.50 -39.08
C LEU A 174 -2.50 18.85 -39.10
N THR A 175 -3.35 17.83 -39.18
CA THR A 175 -4.82 18.02 -39.19
C THR A 175 -5.50 17.47 -37.98
N PHE A 176 -4.93 16.40 -37.35
CA PHE A 176 -5.49 15.74 -36.20
C PHE A 176 -4.39 15.31 -35.25
N LEU A 177 -4.55 15.61 -33.96
CA LEU A 177 -3.72 15.11 -32.87
C LEU A 177 -4.60 14.57 -31.73
N GLU A 178 -4.21 13.41 -31.20
CA GLU A 178 -4.80 12.89 -29.98
C GLU A 178 -4.27 13.67 -28.76
N GLU A 179 -2.95 13.91 -28.72
CA GLU A 179 -2.28 14.67 -27.67
C GLU A 179 -1.26 15.65 -28.28
N LEU A 180 -1.33 16.90 -27.86
CA LEU A 180 -0.32 17.92 -28.09
C LEU A 180 0.19 18.43 -26.74
N GLU A 181 1.48 18.32 -26.48
CA GLU A 181 2.11 18.89 -25.30
C GLU A 181 3.08 20.01 -25.72
N ILE A 182 2.89 21.22 -25.18
CA ILE A 182 3.73 22.39 -25.48
C ILE A 182 4.33 22.93 -24.19
N ASP A 183 5.65 22.84 -24.04
CA ASP A 183 6.36 23.58 -23.01
C ASP A 183 6.68 25.01 -23.51
N ALA A 184 5.76 25.90 -23.28
CA ALA A 184 5.83 27.31 -23.58
C ALA A 184 6.31 28.16 -22.40
N SER A 185 7.02 27.57 -21.44
CA SER A 185 7.46 28.29 -20.23
C SER A 185 8.35 29.48 -20.50
N ASN A 186 9.05 29.50 -21.61
CA ASN A 186 9.89 30.64 -22.04
C ASN A 186 9.39 31.33 -23.32
N LEU A 187 8.14 31.07 -23.72
CA LEU A 187 7.55 31.64 -24.92
C LEU A 187 7.40 33.15 -24.73
N GLN A 188 7.97 33.94 -25.66
CA GLN A 188 7.93 35.38 -25.65
C GLN A 188 7.06 35.94 -26.78
N ARG A 189 6.93 35.18 -27.87
CA ARG A 189 6.18 35.57 -29.05
C ARG A 189 5.29 34.43 -29.53
N TYR A 190 4.01 34.72 -29.62
CA TYR A 190 2.99 33.86 -30.21
C TYR A 190 2.40 34.59 -31.43
N GLU A 191 2.45 33.95 -32.59
CA GLU A 191 1.76 34.48 -33.79
C GLU A 191 0.31 33.96 -33.79
N PRO A 192 -0.70 34.85 -33.83
CA PRO A 192 -2.10 34.42 -33.96
C PRO A 192 -2.29 33.45 -35.11
N LYS A 193 -3.15 32.46 -34.94
CA LYS A 193 -3.45 31.34 -35.85
C LYS A 193 -2.38 30.24 -35.91
N SER A 194 -1.33 30.28 -35.10
CA SER A 194 -0.28 29.24 -35.08
C SER A 194 -0.84 27.84 -34.85
N LEU A 195 -1.85 27.69 -34.04
CA LEU A 195 -2.48 26.38 -33.74
C LEU A 195 -3.74 26.13 -34.58
N LYS A 196 -4.21 27.08 -35.35
CA LYS A 196 -5.44 26.97 -36.12
C LYS A 196 -5.34 26.00 -37.33
N SER A 197 -4.11 25.68 -37.78
CA SER A 197 -3.87 24.68 -38.81
C SER A 197 -4.31 23.30 -38.40
N ILE A 198 -4.32 22.96 -37.10
CA ILE A 198 -4.74 21.68 -36.56
C ILE A 198 -6.25 21.70 -36.32
N GLN A 199 -6.98 21.01 -37.17
CA GLN A 199 -8.45 21.03 -37.17
C GLN A 199 -9.07 20.35 -35.97
N ASN A 200 -8.39 19.33 -35.36
CA ASN A 200 -8.90 18.56 -34.22
C ASN A 200 -7.76 18.14 -33.30
N ILE A 201 -7.80 18.64 -32.06
CA ILE A 201 -6.91 18.24 -30.98
C ILE A 201 -7.76 17.65 -29.86
N SER A 202 -7.55 16.39 -29.51
CA SER A 202 -8.32 15.77 -28.43
C SER A 202 -7.86 16.30 -27.07
N HIS A 203 -6.55 16.40 -26.84
CA HIS A 203 -5.95 16.89 -25.60
C HIS A 203 -4.75 17.78 -25.87
N LEU A 204 -4.74 18.98 -25.29
CA LEU A 204 -3.58 19.87 -25.24
C LEU A 204 -3.10 20.01 -23.80
N ALA A 205 -1.84 19.68 -23.55
CA ALA A 205 -1.13 20.00 -22.32
C ALA A 205 -0.18 21.18 -22.56
N LEU A 206 -0.40 22.27 -21.83
CA LEU A 206 0.32 23.53 -21.99
C LEU A 206 1.01 23.94 -20.69
N ARG A 207 2.33 24.16 -20.74
CA ARG A 207 3.12 24.78 -19.67
C ARG A 207 3.46 26.20 -20.07
N MET A 208 3.24 27.20 -19.21
CA MET A 208 3.58 28.57 -19.52
C MET A 208 3.88 29.40 -18.27
N LYS A 209 4.75 30.41 -18.41
CA LYS A 209 5.05 31.38 -17.35
C LYS A 209 4.41 32.74 -17.59
N GLN A 210 4.03 33.02 -18.81
CA GLN A 210 3.38 34.29 -19.20
C GLN A 210 1.90 34.05 -19.48
N PRO A 211 1.01 34.30 -18.50
CA PRO A 211 -0.41 33.99 -18.65
C PRO A 211 -1.13 34.91 -19.65
N ASP A 212 -0.53 36.05 -20.04
CA ASP A 212 -1.11 36.97 -21.00
C ASP A 212 -1.32 36.37 -22.40
N LEU A 213 -0.44 35.44 -22.80
CA LEU A 213 -0.57 34.70 -24.07
C LEU A 213 -1.66 33.62 -24.03
N LEU A 214 -2.16 33.25 -22.86
CA LEU A 214 -3.15 32.21 -22.71
C LEU A 214 -4.43 32.49 -23.49
N LEU A 215 -4.90 33.75 -23.48
CA LEU A 215 -6.13 34.15 -24.18
C LEU A 215 -5.98 34.06 -25.69
N GLU A 216 -4.82 34.44 -26.24
CA GLU A 216 -4.54 34.33 -27.66
C GLU A 216 -4.52 32.89 -28.14
N ILE A 217 -3.83 32.01 -27.38
CA ILE A 217 -3.77 30.57 -27.63
C ILE A 217 -5.17 29.96 -27.52
N PHE A 218 -5.95 30.37 -26.52
CA PHE A 218 -7.31 29.89 -26.31
C PHE A 218 -8.23 30.22 -27.49
N VAL A 219 -8.17 31.45 -28.01
CA VAL A 219 -8.98 31.87 -29.16
C VAL A 219 -8.68 31.03 -30.39
N ASP A 220 -7.42 30.76 -30.66
CA ASP A 220 -7.01 29.90 -31.78
C ASP A 220 -7.53 28.48 -31.68
N LEU A 221 -7.62 27.93 -30.47
CA LEU A 221 -7.97 26.54 -30.18
C LEU A 221 -9.46 26.33 -29.93
N SER A 222 -10.23 27.40 -29.71
CA SER A 222 -11.63 27.31 -29.30
C SER A 222 -12.48 26.39 -30.21
N SER A 223 -12.18 26.35 -31.50
CA SER A 223 -12.90 25.58 -32.51
C SER A 223 -12.29 24.21 -32.85
N SER A 224 -11.15 23.83 -32.23
CA SER A 224 -10.42 22.59 -32.59
C SER A 224 -10.07 21.71 -31.39
N LEU A 225 -10.06 22.23 -30.19
CA LEU A 225 -9.62 21.55 -28.98
C LEU A 225 -10.80 21.01 -28.17
N LYS A 226 -10.66 19.78 -27.64
CA LYS A 226 -11.67 19.16 -26.73
C LYS A 226 -11.30 19.23 -25.27
N HIS A 227 -10.02 19.05 -24.93
CA HIS A 227 -9.51 19.06 -23.57
C HIS A 227 -8.28 19.95 -23.47
N LEU A 228 -8.35 21.02 -22.66
CA LEU A 228 -7.23 21.89 -22.33
C LEU A 228 -6.70 21.54 -20.95
N GLU A 229 -5.41 21.27 -20.84
CA GLU A 229 -4.71 21.07 -19.58
C GLU A 229 -3.60 22.10 -19.43
N LEU A 230 -3.67 22.94 -18.38
CA LEU A 230 -2.58 23.83 -17.97
C LEU A 230 -1.73 23.14 -16.92
N ARG A 231 -0.41 23.03 -17.17
CA ARG A 231 0.54 22.36 -16.27
C ARG A 231 1.62 23.31 -15.78
N ASP A 232 2.05 23.17 -14.54
CA ASP A 232 3.21 23.84 -13.96
C ASP A 232 3.22 25.37 -14.23
N THR A 233 2.05 26.00 -14.12
CA THR A 233 1.79 27.37 -14.55
C THR A 233 1.52 28.27 -13.35
N HIS A 234 1.98 29.54 -13.42
CA HIS A 234 1.68 30.58 -12.44
C HIS A 234 0.74 31.59 -13.07
N LEU A 235 -0.50 31.67 -12.63
CA LEU A 235 -1.52 32.59 -13.16
C LEU A 235 -1.64 33.89 -12.36
N ASN A 236 -0.66 34.25 -11.55
CA ASN A 236 -0.75 35.40 -10.62
C ASN A 236 -1.08 36.75 -11.30
N THR A 237 -0.66 36.94 -12.55
CA THR A 237 -0.90 38.14 -13.34
C THR A 237 -2.01 37.97 -14.38
N PHE A 238 -2.63 36.79 -14.46
CA PHE A 238 -3.69 36.55 -15.43
C PHE A 238 -4.86 37.52 -15.25
N ARG A 239 -5.30 38.10 -16.37
CA ARG A 239 -6.46 38.99 -16.46
C ARG A 239 -7.34 38.54 -17.62
N PHE A 240 -8.62 38.40 -17.38
CA PHE A 240 -9.60 38.11 -18.40
C PHE A 240 -10.13 39.43 -18.99
N SER A 241 -10.26 39.49 -20.32
CA SER A 241 -10.90 40.61 -21.03
C SER A 241 -11.92 40.06 -22.01
N GLU A 242 -13.17 40.46 -21.86
CA GLU A 242 -14.26 40.07 -22.75
C GLU A 242 -14.00 40.50 -24.20
N ALA A 243 -13.33 41.62 -24.40
CA ALA A 243 -12.98 42.11 -25.74
C ALA A 243 -12.02 41.20 -26.50
N SER A 244 -11.25 40.38 -25.78
CA SER A 244 -10.28 39.45 -26.37
C SER A 244 -10.91 38.13 -26.79
N VAL A 245 -12.08 37.78 -26.26
CA VAL A 245 -12.79 36.54 -26.54
C VAL A 245 -14.16 36.88 -27.08
N SER A 246 -14.37 36.80 -28.40
CA SER A 246 -15.72 36.91 -28.95
C SER A 246 -16.62 35.80 -28.44
N GLU A 247 -17.96 35.99 -28.41
CA GLU A 247 -18.93 34.93 -28.05
C GLU A 247 -18.74 33.70 -28.97
N THR A 248 -17.73 32.88 -28.67
CA THR A 248 -17.38 31.69 -29.46
C THR A 248 -17.92 30.47 -28.81
N ASN A 249 -18.77 29.73 -29.53
CA ASN A 249 -19.12 28.37 -29.20
C ASN A 249 -17.85 27.55 -29.23
N THR A 250 -17.31 27.16 -28.06
CA THR A 250 -16.08 26.38 -27.98
C THR A 250 -16.37 24.90 -28.06
N LEU A 251 -15.47 24.13 -28.67
CA LEU A 251 -15.48 22.67 -28.65
C LEU A 251 -14.86 22.09 -27.37
N ILE A 252 -14.26 22.95 -26.54
CA ILE A 252 -13.59 22.54 -25.30
C ILE A 252 -14.64 22.05 -24.31
N LYS A 253 -14.57 20.75 -23.95
CA LYS A 253 -15.47 20.13 -23.00
C LYS A 253 -14.86 19.97 -21.62
N LYS A 254 -13.52 19.89 -21.53
CA LYS A 254 -12.80 19.70 -20.28
C LYS A 254 -11.64 20.69 -20.15
N TRP A 255 -11.50 21.26 -18.94
CA TRP A 255 -10.32 22.02 -18.51
C TRP A 255 -9.68 21.35 -17.30
N THR A 256 -8.38 21.15 -17.35
CA THR A 256 -7.59 20.63 -16.23
C THR A 256 -6.50 21.64 -15.88
N PHE A 257 -6.39 21.95 -14.60
CA PHE A 257 -5.33 22.76 -14.01
C PHE A 257 -4.49 21.84 -13.14
N ARG A 258 -3.24 21.57 -13.56
CA ARG A 258 -2.35 20.67 -12.83
C ARG A 258 -1.10 21.39 -12.36
N ASN A 259 -0.82 21.36 -11.05
CA ASN A 259 0.29 22.09 -10.44
C ASN A 259 0.28 23.58 -10.82
N VAL A 260 -0.91 24.19 -10.80
CA VAL A 260 -1.10 25.60 -11.12
C VAL A 260 -1.15 26.43 -9.84
N LYS A 261 -0.46 27.57 -9.83
CA LYS A 261 -0.53 28.53 -8.73
C LYS A 261 -1.43 29.72 -9.14
N VAL A 262 -2.38 30.01 -8.29
CA VAL A 262 -3.33 31.13 -8.46
C VAL A 262 -3.37 31.99 -7.18
N THR A 263 -3.61 33.27 -7.33
CA THR A 263 -3.98 34.18 -6.24
C THR A 263 -5.49 34.35 -6.21
N ASP A 264 -6.06 34.94 -5.17
CA ASP A 264 -7.50 35.25 -5.11
C ASP A 264 -7.96 36.02 -6.34
N GLY A 265 -7.24 37.10 -6.74
CA GLY A 265 -7.57 37.89 -7.91
C GLY A 265 -7.47 37.12 -9.22
N SER A 266 -6.43 36.33 -9.43
CA SER A 266 -6.29 35.54 -10.66
C SER A 266 -7.28 34.36 -10.72
N PHE A 267 -7.65 33.79 -9.57
CA PHE A 267 -8.71 32.79 -9.52
C PHE A 267 -10.06 33.40 -9.96
N SER A 268 -10.36 34.60 -9.47
CA SER A 268 -11.56 35.36 -9.91
C SER A 268 -11.59 35.56 -11.43
N GLU A 269 -10.46 35.87 -12.04
CA GLU A 269 -10.37 36.03 -13.50
C GLU A 269 -10.57 34.69 -14.25
N VAL A 270 -10.06 33.58 -13.71
CA VAL A 270 -10.31 32.21 -14.25
C VAL A 270 -11.80 31.91 -14.16
N VAL A 271 -12.45 32.21 -13.03
CA VAL A 271 -13.90 32.02 -12.85
C VAL A 271 -14.70 32.84 -13.88
N LYS A 272 -14.34 34.12 -14.12
CA LYS A 272 -14.98 34.94 -15.14
C LYS A 272 -14.84 34.31 -16.54
N LEU A 273 -13.64 33.85 -16.90
CA LEU A 273 -13.41 33.15 -18.17
C LEU A 273 -14.27 31.88 -18.31
N LEU A 274 -14.34 31.06 -17.29
CA LEU A 274 -15.15 29.83 -17.29
C LEU A 274 -16.66 30.11 -17.42
N ASN A 275 -17.15 31.22 -16.85
CA ASN A 275 -18.54 31.63 -17.00
C ASN A 275 -18.83 32.22 -18.42
N TYR A 276 -17.83 32.87 -19.02
CA TYR A 276 -17.98 33.48 -20.32
C TYR A 276 -17.94 32.44 -21.46
N VAL A 277 -17.21 31.34 -21.26
CA VAL A 277 -17.00 30.33 -22.29
C VAL A 277 -18.13 29.32 -22.27
N SER A 278 -18.90 29.20 -23.35
CA SER A 278 -19.91 28.13 -23.46
C SER A 278 -19.32 26.79 -23.80
N GLY A 279 -19.93 25.72 -23.25
CA GLY A 279 -19.67 24.34 -23.66
C GLY A 279 -18.65 23.59 -22.81
N VAL A 280 -17.98 24.21 -21.84
CA VAL A 280 -17.13 23.50 -20.86
C VAL A 280 -18.03 22.75 -19.88
N LEU A 281 -17.92 21.44 -19.83
CA LEU A 281 -18.73 20.59 -18.97
C LEU A 281 -17.96 20.10 -17.73
N GLU A 282 -16.64 19.97 -17.83
CA GLU A 282 -15.79 19.42 -16.79
C GLU A 282 -14.61 20.35 -16.48
N VAL A 283 -14.43 20.64 -15.18
CA VAL A 283 -13.29 21.43 -14.69
C VAL A 283 -12.59 20.63 -13.59
N GLU A 284 -11.28 20.53 -13.70
CA GLU A 284 -10.43 19.76 -12.77
C GLU A 284 -9.24 20.61 -12.30
N PHE A 285 -9.03 20.68 -10.98
CA PHE A 285 -7.86 21.26 -10.32
C PHE A 285 -7.10 20.16 -9.61
N GLU A 286 -5.85 19.89 -9.97
CA GLU A 286 -5.01 18.86 -9.39
C GLU A 286 -3.66 19.45 -8.97
N ASP A 287 -3.22 19.16 -7.74
CA ASP A 287 -1.95 19.68 -7.18
C ASP A 287 -1.82 21.20 -7.22
N CYS A 288 -2.92 21.91 -7.25
CA CYS A 288 -2.92 23.36 -7.37
C CYS A 288 -2.63 24.06 -6.03
N THR A 289 -2.09 25.28 -6.09
CA THR A 289 -1.87 26.13 -4.92
C THR A 289 -2.69 27.40 -5.07
N LEU A 290 -3.53 27.68 -4.08
CA LEU A 290 -4.21 28.94 -3.94
C LEU A 290 -3.49 29.81 -2.91
N ASP A 291 -2.76 30.81 -3.40
CA ASP A 291 -1.96 31.72 -2.59
C ASP A 291 -2.79 32.99 -2.31
N GLY A 292 -3.68 32.88 -1.35
CA GLY A 292 -4.61 33.93 -0.97
C GLY A 292 -5.39 33.64 0.30
N LEU A 293 -6.32 34.50 0.64
CA LEU A 293 -7.19 34.39 1.82
C LEU A 293 -8.56 33.78 1.51
N GLY A 294 -8.86 33.49 0.23
CA GLY A 294 -10.17 33.06 -0.24
C GLY A 294 -11.17 34.18 -0.47
N ASP A 295 -10.68 35.40 -0.56
CA ASP A 295 -11.50 36.60 -0.91
C ASP A 295 -11.64 36.71 -2.43
N PHE A 296 -12.65 36.04 -2.95
CA PHE A 296 -12.93 36.03 -4.40
C PHE A 296 -13.89 37.17 -4.73
N ASP A 297 -13.38 38.39 -4.83
CA ASP A 297 -14.18 39.50 -5.28
C ASP A 297 -14.45 39.40 -6.80
N ILE A 298 -15.62 38.92 -7.16
CA ILE A 298 -16.10 38.84 -8.55
C ILE A 298 -17.30 39.82 -8.71
N THR A 299 -17.04 41.10 -8.48
CA THR A 299 -18.07 42.15 -8.45
C THR A 299 -18.88 42.31 -9.74
N ASP A 300 -18.38 41.80 -10.87
CA ASP A 300 -19.04 41.95 -12.17
C ASP A 300 -19.64 40.67 -12.75
N ILE A 301 -19.70 39.57 -11.95
CA ILE A 301 -20.16 38.28 -12.48
C ILE A 301 -21.64 38.29 -12.91
N ASP A 302 -22.47 39.13 -12.27
CA ASP A 302 -23.90 39.31 -12.63
C ASP A 302 -24.08 39.96 -14.00
N LYS A 303 -23.07 40.65 -14.51
CA LYS A 303 -23.07 41.23 -15.84
C LYS A 303 -22.64 40.26 -16.92
N ILE A 304 -21.89 39.22 -16.54
CA ILE A 304 -21.45 38.16 -17.45
C ILE A 304 -22.63 37.23 -17.66
N LYS A 305 -23.20 37.23 -18.85
CA LYS A 305 -24.24 36.28 -19.23
C LYS A 305 -23.64 34.89 -19.14
N SER A 306 -24.07 34.10 -18.14
CA SER A 306 -23.62 32.71 -18.00
C SER A 306 -24.00 31.94 -19.26
N LEU A 307 -23.01 31.60 -20.08
CA LEU A 307 -23.17 30.81 -21.30
C LEU A 307 -22.79 29.34 -21.08
N GLY A 308 -22.22 28.99 -19.93
CA GLY A 308 -21.67 27.67 -19.63
C GLY A 308 -22.35 27.01 -18.44
N GLY A 309 -22.61 25.70 -18.55
CA GLY A 309 -23.03 24.82 -17.45
C GLY A 309 -21.97 23.81 -17.16
N ILE A 310 -21.17 24.05 -16.12
CA ILE A 310 -20.22 23.04 -15.63
C ILE A 310 -21.05 21.95 -14.95
N GLU A 311 -20.92 20.70 -15.41
CA GLU A 311 -21.61 19.55 -14.81
C GLU A 311 -20.70 18.80 -13.81
N ILE A 312 -19.39 18.82 -14.03
CA ILE A 312 -18.40 18.08 -13.23
C ILE A 312 -17.31 19.01 -12.74
N LEU A 313 -17.16 19.11 -11.42
CA LEU A 313 -16.08 19.85 -10.78
C LEU A 313 -15.22 18.89 -9.94
N THR A 314 -13.93 18.83 -10.23
CA THR A 314 -12.97 18.00 -9.51
C THR A 314 -11.84 18.85 -8.95
N VAL A 315 -11.56 18.72 -7.65
CA VAL A 315 -10.46 19.40 -6.95
C VAL A 315 -9.69 18.34 -6.16
N ARG A 316 -8.43 18.11 -6.53
CA ARG A 316 -7.55 17.15 -5.85
C ARG A 316 -6.29 17.81 -5.37
N ARG A 317 -5.93 17.55 -4.11
CA ARG A 317 -4.68 18.01 -3.49
C ARG A 317 -4.47 19.52 -3.64
N LEU A 318 -5.55 20.29 -3.47
CA LEU A 318 -5.47 21.75 -3.43
C LEU A 318 -4.72 22.17 -2.17
N TYR A 319 -3.61 22.86 -2.32
CA TYR A 319 -2.83 23.40 -1.23
C TYR A 319 -3.13 24.86 -1.00
N ILE A 320 -3.49 25.21 0.23
CA ILE A 320 -3.81 26.55 0.67
C ILE A 320 -2.88 26.87 1.82
N PRO A 321 -1.88 27.75 1.64
CA PRO A 321 -0.86 28.03 2.64
C PRO A 321 -1.37 28.77 3.86
N TYR A 322 -2.45 29.56 3.72
CA TYR A 322 -3.01 30.36 4.80
C TYR A 322 -4.35 29.79 5.27
N PHE A 323 -4.69 30.01 6.54
CA PHE A 323 -5.98 29.61 7.05
C PHE A 323 -7.07 30.59 6.59
N TYR A 324 -8.16 30.06 6.04
CA TYR A 324 -9.29 30.87 5.60
C TYR A 324 -10.10 31.45 6.75
N SER A 325 -10.51 32.68 6.61
CA SER A 325 -11.85 33.07 7.02
C SER A 325 -12.81 32.76 5.88
N PHE A 326 -13.95 32.11 6.18
CA PHE A 326 -14.99 31.88 5.17
C PHE A 326 -15.62 33.22 4.77
N TYR A 327 -15.12 33.81 3.70
CA TYR A 327 -15.74 34.95 3.03
C TYR A 327 -16.99 34.50 2.27
N ASP A 328 -17.78 35.44 1.81
CA ASP A 328 -18.94 35.15 0.97
C ASP A 328 -18.50 34.40 -0.30
N MET A 329 -19.02 33.20 -0.48
CA MET A 329 -18.74 32.35 -1.65
C MET A 329 -19.80 32.55 -2.76
N SER A 330 -20.66 33.55 -2.66
CA SER A 330 -21.72 33.82 -3.65
C SER A 330 -21.16 34.02 -5.06
N SER A 331 -19.94 34.51 -5.16
CA SER A 331 -19.23 34.73 -6.41
C SER A 331 -19.02 33.46 -7.26
N ILE A 332 -18.96 32.29 -6.65
CA ILE A 332 -18.81 31.01 -7.37
C ILE A 332 -20.14 30.32 -7.68
N TYR A 333 -21.27 30.90 -7.22
CA TYR A 333 -22.58 30.31 -7.43
C TYR A 333 -22.94 30.15 -8.90
N SER A 334 -22.58 31.09 -9.74
CA SER A 334 -22.81 31.04 -11.20
C SER A 334 -22.16 29.83 -11.87
N LEU A 335 -20.98 29.39 -11.39
CA LEU A 335 -20.32 28.19 -11.89
C LEU A 335 -20.97 26.89 -11.39
N THR A 336 -21.63 26.94 -10.25
CA THR A 336 -22.04 25.73 -9.52
C THR A 336 -23.52 25.38 -9.67
N VAL A 337 -24.34 26.23 -10.34
CA VAL A 337 -25.79 26.02 -10.49
C VAL A 337 -26.14 24.68 -11.13
N GLU A 338 -25.43 24.30 -12.18
CA GLU A 338 -25.72 23.10 -12.98
C GLU A 338 -24.85 21.90 -12.61
N VAL A 339 -23.96 22.04 -11.61
CA VAL A 339 -23.03 21.00 -11.24
C VAL A 339 -23.75 19.79 -10.66
N LYS A 340 -23.60 18.65 -11.32
CA LYS A 340 -24.15 17.35 -10.91
C LYS A 340 -23.18 16.53 -10.08
N ARG A 341 -21.87 16.70 -10.31
CA ARG A 341 -20.81 15.93 -9.66
C ARG A 341 -19.72 16.84 -9.14
N ILE A 342 -19.45 16.76 -7.84
CA ILE A 342 -18.32 17.44 -7.18
C ILE A 342 -17.44 16.37 -6.51
N THR A 343 -16.13 16.47 -6.78
CA THR A 343 -15.09 15.72 -6.07
C THR A 343 -14.10 16.72 -5.49
N VAL A 344 -13.92 16.74 -4.18
CA VAL A 344 -12.88 17.53 -3.49
C VAL A 344 -12.09 16.59 -2.59
N GLU A 345 -10.97 16.12 -3.07
CA GLU A 345 -10.16 15.09 -2.45
C GLU A 345 -8.83 15.65 -1.93
N SER A 346 -8.36 15.17 -0.74
CA SER A 346 -7.03 15.49 -0.19
C SER A 346 -6.72 17.00 -0.11
N SER A 347 -7.75 17.82 0.12
CA SER A 347 -7.67 19.28 0.04
C SER A 347 -7.87 19.98 1.41
N LYS A 348 -7.84 19.20 2.51
CA LYS A 348 -8.01 19.66 3.89
C LYS A 348 -9.34 20.37 4.17
N VAL A 349 -10.37 20.10 3.38
CA VAL A 349 -11.72 20.62 3.61
C VAL A 349 -12.26 20.10 4.94
N PHE A 350 -12.75 21.00 5.77
CA PHE A 350 -13.38 20.66 7.05
C PHE A 350 -14.84 21.08 7.13
N LEU A 351 -15.28 22.02 6.29
CA LEU A 351 -16.63 22.56 6.25
C LEU A 351 -16.99 22.97 4.81
N VAL A 352 -18.22 22.68 4.38
CA VAL A 352 -18.85 23.32 3.23
C VAL A 352 -19.88 24.31 3.79
N PRO A 353 -19.79 25.62 3.52
CA PRO A 353 -20.76 26.58 4.04
C PRO A 353 -22.20 26.23 3.63
N CYS A 354 -23.16 26.38 4.55
CA CYS A 354 -24.55 26.05 4.32
C CYS A 354 -25.15 26.78 3.11
N SER A 355 -24.79 28.06 2.91
CA SER A 355 -25.22 28.86 1.77
C SER A 355 -24.84 28.22 0.42
N LEU A 356 -23.59 27.72 0.33
CA LEU A 356 -23.12 26.99 -0.85
C LEU A 356 -23.84 25.65 -1.00
N SER A 357 -23.99 24.90 0.10
CA SER A 357 -24.70 23.60 0.09
C SER A 357 -26.15 23.71 -0.39
N GLN A 358 -26.86 24.78 0.00
CA GLN A 358 -28.22 25.06 -0.44
C GLN A 358 -28.29 25.52 -1.90
N HIS A 359 -27.22 26.14 -2.38
CA HIS A 359 -27.14 26.63 -3.77
C HIS A 359 -26.92 25.46 -4.77
N LEU A 360 -26.25 24.39 -4.38
CA LEU A 360 -25.96 23.22 -5.20
C LEU A 360 -27.21 22.33 -5.43
N LYS A 361 -28.19 22.86 -6.12
CA LYS A 361 -29.52 22.23 -6.29
C LYS A 361 -29.52 21.03 -7.23
N SER A 362 -28.59 21.00 -8.20
CA SER A 362 -28.47 19.94 -9.22
C SER A 362 -27.52 18.83 -8.82
N LEU A 363 -26.89 18.93 -7.64
CA LEU A 363 -25.83 18.01 -7.20
C LEU A 363 -26.39 16.61 -6.90
N GLU A 364 -25.89 15.60 -7.61
CA GLU A 364 -26.25 14.19 -7.47
C GLU A 364 -25.12 13.37 -6.79
N TYR A 365 -23.87 13.78 -6.95
CA TYR A 365 -22.70 13.11 -6.46
C TYR A 365 -21.72 14.07 -5.77
N LEU A 366 -21.39 13.80 -4.53
CA LEU A 366 -20.43 14.57 -3.73
C LEU A 366 -19.37 13.65 -3.12
N ASP A 367 -18.11 13.86 -3.48
CA ASP A 367 -16.96 13.18 -2.89
C ASP A 367 -16.08 14.17 -2.15
N LEU A 368 -15.97 13.98 -0.84
CA LEU A 368 -15.12 14.75 0.07
C LEU A 368 -14.07 13.84 0.74
N SER A 369 -13.53 12.87 0.02
CA SER A 369 -12.56 11.91 0.52
C SER A 369 -11.26 12.56 0.96
N ASP A 370 -10.58 11.95 1.93
CA ASP A 370 -9.26 12.35 2.45
C ASP A 370 -9.19 13.83 2.85
N ASN A 371 -10.15 14.23 3.69
CA ASN A 371 -10.29 15.60 4.17
C ASN A 371 -10.30 15.66 5.73
N LEU A 372 -10.77 16.76 6.30
CA LEU A 372 -10.76 17.01 7.75
C LEU A 372 -12.16 17.08 8.36
N MET A 373 -13.17 16.53 7.67
CA MET A 373 -14.56 16.59 8.08
C MET A 373 -14.78 15.85 9.41
N VAL A 374 -15.51 16.47 10.33
CA VAL A 374 -16.02 15.90 11.58
C VAL A 374 -17.54 16.07 11.61
N GLU A 375 -18.23 15.35 12.50
CA GLU A 375 -19.71 15.35 12.55
C GLU A 375 -20.32 16.74 12.73
N GLU A 376 -19.69 17.60 13.53
CA GLU A 376 -20.20 18.97 13.78
C GLU A 376 -20.16 19.83 12.51
N TYR A 377 -19.06 19.75 11.77
CA TYR A 377 -18.94 20.49 10.51
C TYR A 377 -19.77 19.86 9.39
N LEU A 378 -19.93 18.54 9.42
CA LEU A 378 -20.83 17.85 8.48
C LEU A 378 -22.28 18.30 8.70
N ARG A 379 -22.71 18.47 9.97
CA ARG A 379 -24.06 18.99 10.30
C ARG A 379 -24.28 20.41 9.75
N ASN A 380 -23.26 21.25 9.84
CA ASN A 380 -23.31 22.60 9.29
C ASN A 380 -23.33 22.60 7.75
N SER A 381 -22.69 21.62 7.13
CA SER A 381 -22.63 21.46 5.66
C SER A 381 -23.93 20.85 5.09
N ALA A 382 -24.42 19.78 5.73
CA ALA A 382 -25.69 19.13 5.38
C ALA A 382 -26.89 19.79 6.08
N CYS A 383 -26.93 21.11 6.06
CA CYS A 383 -27.99 21.90 6.66
C CYS A 383 -29.34 21.71 5.96
N GLU A 384 -30.41 22.32 6.48
CA GLU A 384 -31.74 22.21 5.89
C GLU A 384 -31.74 22.71 4.43
N HIS A 385 -32.36 21.93 3.52
CA HIS A 385 -32.37 22.13 2.07
C HIS A 385 -31.00 22.06 1.36
N ALA A 386 -29.93 21.60 2.03
CA ALA A 386 -28.67 21.31 1.38
C ALA A 386 -28.78 20.12 0.43
N TRP A 387 -28.16 20.22 -0.72
CA TRP A 387 -28.01 19.13 -1.71
C TRP A 387 -29.29 18.31 -1.98
N PRO A 388 -30.38 18.91 -2.43
CA PRO A 388 -31.70 18.27 -2.48
C PRO A 388 -31.79 17.05 -3.42
N LEU A 389 -30.90 16.94 -4.42
CA LEU A 389 -30.87 15.81 -5.35
C LEU A 389 -29.74 14.83 -5.09
N LEU A 390 -28.97 15.00 -4.02
CA LEU A 390 -27.79 14.18 -3.74
C LEU A 390 -28.16 12.70 -3.55
N GLN A 391 -27.56 11.86 -4.37
CA GLN A 391 -27.72 10.42 -4.37
C GLN A 391 -26.52 9.69 -3.79
N THR A 392 -25.30 10.20 -4.05
CA THR A 392 -24.05 9.60 -3.60
C THR A 392 -23.23 10.60 -2.80
N LEU A 393 -22.89 10.22 -1.58
CA LEU A 393 -22.00 10.96 -0.69
C LEU A 393 -20.81 10.11 -0.27
N ILE A 394 -19.60 10.58 -0.53
CA ILE A 394 -18.37 9.92 -0.14
C ILE A 394 -17.62 10.80 0.86
N LEU A 395 -17.44 10.28 2.07
CA LEU A 395 -16.72 10.90 3.19
C LEU A 395 -15.56 10.01 3.66
N ARG A 396 -15.04 9.20 2.75
CA ARG A 396 -13.95 8.27 3.03
C ARG A 396 -12.72 9.00 3.56
N GLN A 397 -12.02 8.39 4.53
CA GLN A 397 -10.75 8.88 5.06
C GLN A 397 -10.87 10.31 5.63
N ASN A 398 -11.90 10.56 6.43
CA ASN A 398 -12.10 11.79 7.17
C ASN A 398 -11.83 11.58 8.67
N ARG A 399 -12.37 12.45 9.53
CA ARG A 399 -12.17 12.41 10.98
C ARG A 399 -13.46 12.11 11.74
N LEU A 400 -14.41 11.42 11.12
CA LEU A 400 -15.67 11.01 11.72
C LEU A 400 -15.44 9.92 12.77
N LYS A 401 -16.20 9.98 13.89
CA LYS A 401 -16.02 9.11 15.06
C LYS A 401 -17.33 8.52 15.61
N SER A 402 -18.48 9.10 15.28
CA SER A 402 -19.80 8.69 15.79
C SER A 402 -20.75 8.37 14.65
N LEU A 403 -21.12 7.09 14.50
CA LEU A 403 -22.12 6.66 13.49
C LEU A 403 -23.51 7.24 13.76
N GLU A 404 -23.91 7.35 15.03
CA GLU A 404 -25.18 7.93 15.43
C GLU A 404 -25.32 9.38 14.93
N LYS A 405 -24.34 10.23 15.28
CA LYS A 405 -24.33 11.63 14.87
C LYS A 405 -24.19 11.80 13.35
N THR A 406 -23.41 10.94 12.72
CA THR A 406 -23.28 10.92 11.24
C THR A 406 -24.62 10.62 10.61
N GLY A 407 -25.32 9.55 11.04
CA GLY A 407 -26.63 9.18 10.53
C GLY A 407 -27.68 10.27 10.73
N GLU A 408 -27.83 10.79 11.97
CA GLU A 408 -28.74 11.89 12.29
C GLU A 408 -28.53 13.12 11.39
N THR A 409 -27.26 13.47 11.17
CA THR A 409 -26.90 14.63 10.32
C THR A 409 -27.37 14.43 8.88
N LEU A 410 -27.27 13.20 8.36
CA LEU A 410 -27.59 12.89 6.98
C LEU A 410 -29.10 12.71 6.72
N LEU A 411 -29.96 12.71 7.76
CA LEU A 411 -31.43 12.61 7.61
C LEU A 411 -32.04 13.73 6.74
N THR A 412 -31.36 14.87 6.65
CA THR A 412 -31.76 15.97 5.77
C THR A 412 -31.70 15.61 4.28
N LEU A 413 -30.84 14.63 3.92
CA LEU A 413 -30.56 14.22 2.54
C LEU A 413 -31.53 13.12 2.06
N LYS A 414 -32.75 13.49 1.76
CA LYS A 414 -33.88 12.56 1.47
C LYS A 414 -33.67 11.68 0.22
N ASN A 415 -32.77 12.03 -0.67
CA ASN A 415 -32.50 11.28 -1.89
C ASN A 415 -31.19 10.46 -1.84
N LEU A 416 -30.50 10.47 -0.69
CA LEU A 416 -29.25 9.74 -0.51
C LEU A 416 -29.48 8.22 -0.60
N THR A 417 -28.84 7.59 -1.58
CA THR A 417 -28.88 6.13 -1.81
C THR A 417 -27.54 5.46 -1.51
N ASN A 418 -26.43 6.16 -1.72
CA ASN A 418 -25.09 5.62 -1.61
C ASN A 418 -24.25 6.47 -0.63
N LEU A 419 -23.72 5.82 0.40
CA LEU A 419 -22.88 6.44 1.40
C LEU A 419 -21.60 5.65 1.60
N ASP A 420 -20.45 6.31 1.38
CA ASP A 420 -19.14 5.78 1.73
C ASP A 420 -18.53 6.61 2.87
N ILE A 421 -18.43 6.01 4.04
CA ILE A 421 -17.79 6.57 5.23
C ILE A 421 -16.63 5.70 5.71
N SER A 422 -16.05 4.92 4.79
CA SER A 422 -14.90 4.05 5.05
C SER A 422 -13.65 4.82 5.48
N LYS A 423 -12.69 4.12 6.06
CA LYS A 423 -11.43 4.69 6.56
C LYS A 423 -11.60 5.85 7.56
N ASN A 424 -12.71 5.92 8.25
CA ASN A 424 -12.93 6.83 9.36
C ASN A 424 -12.61 6.15 10.70
N ASN A 425 -12.74 6.85 11.81
CA ASN A 425 -12.32 6.33 13.11
C ASN A 425 -13.51 5.94 14.01
N TYR A 426 -14.42 5.12 13.47
CA TYR A 426 -15.54 4.58 14.23
C TYR A 426 -15.08 3.36 15.04
N VAL A 427 -14.81 3.56 16.35
CA VAL A 427 -14.30 2.47 17.21
C VAL A 427 -15.43 1.53 17.66
N SER A 428 -16.63 2.06 17.83
CA SER A 428 -17.80 1.29 18.28
C SER A 428 -19.02 1.64 17.47
N MET A 429 -19.92 0.66 17.34
CA MET A 429 -21.24 0.83 16.70
C MET A 429 -22.30 0.88 17.80
N PRO A 430 -23.13 1.95 17.87
CA PRO A 430 -24.26 2.01 18.81
C PRO A 430 -25.32 0.97 18.44
N GLU A 431 -26.25 0.67 19.38
CA GLU A 431 -27.30 -0.33 19.16
C GLU A 431 -28.24 0.04 18.00
N THR A 432 -28.58 1.32 17.88
CA THR A 432 -29.48 1.84 16.86
C THR A 432 -29.00 3.16 16.32
N CYS A 433 -29.22 3.43 15.05
CA CYS A 433 -28.95 4.69 14.38
C CYS A 433 -30.13 5.09 13.49
N GLN A 434 -30.19 6.37 13.16
CA GLN A 434 -31.14 6.88 12.17
C GLN A 434 -30.39 7.18 10.88
N TRP A 435 -30.95 6.74 9.75
CA TRP A 435 -30.36 6.91 8.44
C TRP A 435 -31.42 7.41 7.43
N PRO A 436 -31.02 8.03 6.30
CA PRO A 436 -31.94 8.35 5.22
C PRO A 436 -32.67 7.10 4.72
N GLU A 437 -33.98 7.21 4.54
CA GLU A 437 -34.86 6.08 4.20
C GLU A 437 -34.51 5.36 2.89
N LYS A 438 -33.91 6.08 1.93
CA LYS A 438 -33.55 5.56 0.61
C LYS A 438 -32.16 4.95 0.56
N LEU A 439 -31.43 4.87 1.69
CA LEU A 439 -30.07 4.36 1.71
C LEU A 439 -30.04 2.87 1.33
N LYS A 440 -29.26 2.54 0.28
CA LYS A 440 -29.11 1.21 -0.28
C LYS A 440 -27.68 0.68 -0.23
N TYR A 441 -26.71 1.55 -0.31
CA TYR A 441 -25.29 1.23 -0.24
C TYR A 441 -24.65 1.93 0.95
N LEU A 442 -23.95 1.14 1.79
CA LEU A 442 -23.18 1.67 2.91
C LEU A 442 -21.80 1.00 2.94
N ASN A 443 -20.76 1.83 2.88
CA ASN A 443 -19.37 1.40 3.04
C ASN A 443 -18.81 1.87 4.38
N LEU A 444 -18.49 0.92 5.25
CA LEU A 444 -17.86 1.06 6.56
C LEU A 444 -16.52 0.33 6.64
N SER A 445 -15.87 0.07 5.51
CA SER A 445 -14.60 -0.64 5.51
C SER A 445 -13.48 0.18 6.17
N ASN A 446 -12.52 -0.51 6.77
CA ASN A 446 -11.37 0.14 7.43
C ASN A 446 -11.75 1.13 8.56
N THR A 447 -12.73 0.81 9.38
CA THR A 447 -13.22 1.72 10.45
C THR A 447 -12.95 1.21 11.86
N ARG A 448 -12.28 0.05 12.00
CA ARG A 448 -11.93 -0.61 13.27
C ARG A 448 -13.12 -1.10 14.11
N ILE A 449 -14.28 -1.27 13.53
CA ILE A 449 -15.49 -1.78 14.19
C ILE A 449 -15.27 -3.24 14.61
N HIS A 450 -15.73 -3.59 15.84
CA HIS A 450 -15.59 -4.94 16.41
C HIS A 450 -16.86 -5.76 16.33
N SER A 451 -18.03 -5.12 16.21
CA SER A 451 -19.32 -5.79 16.13
C SER A 451 -20.28 -4.98 15.28
N VAL A 452 -21.22 -5.64 14.62
CA VAL A 452 -22.32 -5.03 13.90
C VAL A 452 -23.60 -5.08 14.73
N THR A 453 -24.38 -4.00 14.70
CA THR A 453 -25.62 -3.84 15.47
C THR A 453 -26.76 -3.40 14.57
N ARG A 454 -27.95 -3.17 15.15
CA ARG A 454 -29.11 -2.60 14.45
C ARG A 454 -28.92 -1.13 14.02
N CYS A 455 -27.74 -0.56 14.26
CA CYS A 455 -27.33 0.71 13.66
C CYS A 455 -27.19 0.60 12.13
N ILE A 456 -26.89 -0.59 11.59
CA ILE A 456 -26.93 -0.84 10.14
C ILE A 456 -28.37 -0.84 9.64
N PRO A 457 -28.72 -0.01 8.64
CA PRO A 457 -30.11 0.06 8.13
C PRO A 457 -30.52 -1.22 7.40
N TRP A 458 -31.70 -1.71 7.71
CA TRP A 458 -32.27 -2.93 7.11
C TRP A 458 -32.66 -2.78 5.62
N THR A 459 -32.67 -1.55 5.10
CA THR A 459 -32.98 -1.22 3.71
C THR A 459 -31.84 -1.45 2.75
N LEU A 460 -30.65 -1.77 3.26
CA LEU A 460 -29.44 -1.90 2.43
C LEU A 460 -29.55 -3.05 1.43
N GLU A 461 -29.09 -2.76 0.23
CA GLU A 461 -28.86 -3.74 -0.83
C GLU A 461 -27.40 -4.17 -0.88
N ILE A 462 -26.45 -3.27 -0.54
CA ILE A 462 -25.01 -3.51 -0.55
C ILE A 462 -24.42 -2.99 0.76
N LEU A 463 -23.64 -3.83 1.44
CA LEU A 463 -22.92 -3.49 2.66
C LEU A 463 -21.44 -3.90 2.54
N ASP A 464 -20.54 -2.93 2.75
CA ASP A 464 -19.11 -3.20 2.88
C ASP A 464 -18.63 -2.88 4.30
N VAL A 465 -18.23 -3.91 5.03
CA VAL A 465 -17.59 -3.86 6.35
C VAL A 465 -16.23 -4.56 6.34
N SER A 466 -15.59 -4.61 5.19
CA SER A 466 -14.28 -5.24 5.02
C SER A 466 -13.20 -4.52 5.82
N ASN A 467 -12.12 -5.23 6.13
CA ASN A 467 -10.97 -4.71 6.85
C ASN A 467 -11.35 -4.00 8.16
N ASN A 468 -12.06 -4.73 8.99
CA ASN A 468 -12.45 -4.35 10.34
C ASN A 468 -11.97 -5.40 11.37
N ASN A 469 -12.53 -5.39 12.59
CA ASN A 469 -12.18 -6.35 13.62
C ASN A 469 -13.35 -7.27 14.00
N LEU A 470 -14.26 -7.55 13.05
CA LEU A 470 -15.45 -8.34 13.30
C LEU A 470 -15.10 -9.82 13.53
N ASP A 471 -15.59 -10.39 14.61
CA ASP A 471 -15.47 -11.81 14.95
C ASP A 471 -16.70 -12.63 14.55
N SER A 472 -17.85 -11.96 14.38
CA SER A 472 -19.12 -12.57 14.03
C SER A 472 -20.00 -11.60 13.23
N PHE A 473 -20.95 -12.15 12.48
CA PHE A 473 -21.96 -11.38 11.76
C PHE A 473 -23.33 -12.03 11.92
N SER A 474 -24.21 -11.41 12.72
CA SER A 474 -25.53 -11.94 13.08
C SER A 474 -26.66 -10.93 12.91
N LEU A 475 -26.57 -10.09 11.85
CA LEU A 475 -27.55 -9.03 11.60
C LEU A 475 -28.53 -9.43 10.49
N THR A 476 -29.83 -9.25 10.74
CA THR A 476 -30.88 -9.51 9.75
C THR A 476 -31.01 -8.37 8.76
N LEU A 477 -30.65 -8.62 7.51
CA LEU A 477 -30.69 -7.67 6.40
C LEU A 477 -31.48 -8.27 5.22
N PRO A 478 -32.82 -8.19 5.22
CA PRO A 478 -33.65 -8.94 4.28
C PRO A 478 -33.57 -8.45 2.83
N GLN A 479 -33.02 -7.27 2.59
CA GLN A 479 -32.88 -6.70 1.24
C GLN A 479 -31.46 -6.82 0.69
N LEU A 480 -30.49 -7.29 1.51
CA LEU A 480 -29.09 -7.32 1.15
C LEU A 480 -28.82 -8.31 0.00
N LYS A 481 -28.19 -7.80 -1.05
CA LYS A 481 -27.75 -8.54 -2.24
C LYS A 481 -26.26 -8.81 -2.24
N GLU A 482 -25.47 -7.88 -1.72
CA GLU A 482 -24.01 -7.96 -1.73
C GLU A 482 -23.47 -7.66 -0.35
N LEU A 483 -22.64 -8.57 0.19
CA LEU A 483 -21.94 -8.43 1.46
C LEU A 483 -20.45 -8.54 1.25
N TYR A 484 -19.72 -7.47 1.58
CA TYR A 484 -18.26 -7.40 1.59
C TYR A 484 -17.79 -7.36 3.04
N ILE A 485 -17.18 -8.45 3.52
CA ILE A 485 -16.75 -8.64 4.91
C ILE A 485 -15.36 -9.30 4.98
N SER A 486 -14.57 -9.13 3.90
CA SER A 486 -13.19 -9.63 3.81
C SER A 486 -12.27 -8.93 4.80
N GLU A 487 -11.13 -9.55 5.13
CA GLU A 487 -10.13 -8.99 6.04
C GLU A 487 -10.70 -8.65 7.43
N ASN A 488 -11.41 -9.60 8.05
CA ASN A 488 -11.92 -9.56 9.40
C ASN A 488 -11.42 -10.77 10.22
N LYS A 489 -12.10 -11.11 11.32
CA LYS A 489 -11.75 -12.21 12.21
C LYS A 489 -12.85 -13.28 12.32
N LEU A 490 -13.66 -13.40 11.27
CA LEU A 490 -14.76 -14.34 11.23
C LEU A 490 -14.26 -15.79 11.23
N THR A 491 -14.87 -16.61 12.06
CA THR A 491 -14.58 -18.05 12.16
C THR A 491 -15.52 -18.91 11.36
N THR A 492 -16.70 -18.41 11.03
CA THR A 492 -17.78 -19.11 10.31
C THR A 492 -18.45 -18.21 9.30
N LEU A 493 -19.15 -18.79 8.32
CA LEU A 493 -20.03 -18.05 7.43
C LEU A 493 -21.20 -17.45 8.23
N PRO A 494 -21.73 -16.27 7.83
CA PRO A 494 -22.99 -15.75 8.34
C PRO A 494 -24.14 -16.73 8.12
N ASP A 495 -25.15 -16.68 8.97
CA ASP A 495 -26.35 -17.51 8.81
C ASP A 495 -27.23 -16.97 7.66
N ALA A 496 -27.58 -17.84 6.72
CA ALA A 496 -28.37 -17.50 5.54
C ALA A 496 -29.78 -16.99 5.88
N SER A 497 -30.35 -17.39 7.02
CA SER A 497 -31.68 -16.94 7.48
C SER A 497 -31.73 -15.42 7.69
N PHE A 498 -30.60 -14.81 8.02
CA PHE A 498 -30.51 -13.36 8.18
C PHE A 498 -30.36 -12.61 6.85
N LEU A 499 -29.96 -13.30 5.77
CA LEU A 499 -29.58 -12.74 4.47
C LEU A 499 -30.29 -13.42 3.29
N PRO A 500 -31.63 -13.45 3.25
CA PRO A 500 -32.40 -14.29 2.32
C PRO A 500 -32.27 -13.92 0.83
N ARG A 501 -31.75 -12.73 0.51
CA ARG A 501 -31.57 -12.24 -0.88
C ARG A 501 -30.11 -12.09 -1.30
N LEU A 502 -29.19 -12.64 -0.51
CA LEU A 502 -27.77 -12.47 -0.78
C LEU A 502 -27.34 -13.20 -2.06
N ARG A 503 -26.72 -12.46 -2.97
CA ARG A 503 -26.20 -12.95 -4.26
C ARG A 503 -24.66 -13.01 -4.28
N ILE A 504 -24.01 -12.03 -3.69
CA ILE A 504 -22.55 -11.94 -3.66
C ILE A 504 -22.09 -11.84 -2.21
N MET A 505 -21.19 -12.74 -1.81
CA MET A 505 -20.52 -12.71 -0.52
C MET A 505 -19.00 -12.71 -0.72
N ARG A 506 -18.31 -11.68 -0.22
CA ARG A 506 -16.85 -11.66 -0.14
C ARG A 506 -16.42 -11.69 1.31
N ILE A 507 -15.84 -12.83 1.70
CA ILE A 507 -15.42 -13.15 3.07
C ILE A 507 -13.99 -13.67 3.10
N SER A 508 -13.21 -13.32 2.08
CA SER A 508 -11.81 -13.69 1.96
C SER A 508 -10.96 -13.10 3.08
N ARG A 509 -9.80 -13.73 3.35
CA ARG A 509 -8.85 -13.29 4.39
C ARG A 509 -9.47 -13.09 5.77
N ASN A 510 -10.27 -14.05 6.20
CA ASN A 510 -10.74 -14.21 7.55
C ASN A 510 -10.04 -15.41 8.22
N ILE A 511 -10.60 -15.94 9.29
CA ILE A 511 -10.08 -17.13 9.99
C ILE A 511 -11.06 -18.30 9.92
N ILE A 512 -11.79 -18.41 8.82
CA ILE A 512 -12.74 -19.49 8.57
C ILE A 512 -11.96 -20.77 8.36
N SER A 513 -12.29 -21.80 9.14
CA SER A 513 -11.63 -23.10 9.05
C SER A 513 -12.31 -24.06 8.09
N THR A 514 -13.62 -24.01 8.00
CA THR A 514 -14.44 -24.87 7.12
C THR A 514 -15.79 -24.22 6.82
N PHE A 515 -16.43 -24.68 5.78
CA PHE A 515 -17.86 -24.48 5.53
C PHE A 515 -18.47 -25.77 4.99
N SER A 516 -19.74 -26.02 5.29
CA SER A 516 -20.41 -27.26 4.89
C SER A 516 -21.33 -27.04 3.68
N LYS A 517 -21.74 -28.17 3.08
CA LYS A 517 -22.72 -28.16 2.00
C LYS A 517 -24.05 -27.55 2.46
N GLU A 518 -24.53 -27.94 3.63
CA GLU A 518 -25.79 -27.47 4.21
C GLU A 518 -25.77 -25.96 4.44
N GLN A 519 -24.62 -25.42 4.87
CA GLN A 519 -24.45 -23.97 5.03
C GLN A 519 -24.55 -23.25 3.70
N LEU A 520 -23.94 -23.76 2.62
CA LEU A 520 -24.01 -23.13 1.30
C LEU A 520 -25.38 -23.31 0.64
N ASP A 521 -25.99 -24.47 0.74
CA ASP A 521 -27.31 -24.77 0.18
C ASP A 521 -28.41 -23.92 0.85
N SER A 522 -28.18 -23.45 2.08
CA SER A 522 -29.12 -22.54 2.77
C SER A 522 -29.18 -21.14 2.13
N PHE A 523 -28.14 -20.73 1.38
CA PHE A 523 -28.16 -19.49 0.60
C PHE A 523 -28.77 -19.73 -0.79
N HIS A 524 -30.08 -19.70 -0.88
CA HIS A 524 -30.81 -20.05 -2.12
C HIS A 524 -30.52 -19.13 -3.31
N THR A 525 -30.00 -17.93 -3.08
CA THR A 525 -29.78 -16.89 -4.10
C THR A 525 -28.31 -16.57 -4.34
N LEU A 526 -27.38 -17.28 -3.69
CA LEU A 526 -25.96 -17.00 -3.78
C LEU A 526 -25.40 -17.40 -5.15
N GLU A 527 -24.84 -16.42 -5.87
CA GLU A 527 -24.26 -16.57 -7.19
C GLU A 527 -22.73 -16.56 -7.16
N ALA A 528 -22.15 -15.84 -6.18
CA ALA A 528 -20.69 -15.69 -6.07
C ALA A 528 -20.26 -15.65 -4.60
N LEU A 529 -19.26 -16.47 -4.27
CA LEU A 529 -18.62 -16.54 -2.95
C LEU A 529 -17.10 -16.41 -3.09
N ASP A 530 -16.54 -15.36 -2.52
CA ASP A 530 -15.09 -15.23 -2.34
C ASP A 530 -14.75 -15.58 -0.88
N ALA A 531 -14.25 -16.77 -0.65
CA ALA A 531 -13.76 -17.24 0.65
C ALA A 531 -12.24 -17.54 0.62
N GLY A 532 -11.51 -17.09 -0.39
CA GLY A 532 -10.09 -17.32 -0.54
C GLY A 532 -9.25 -16.73 0.61
N GLY A 533 -8.06 -17.27 0.82
CA GLY A 533 -7.12 -16.75 1.83
C GLY A 533 -7.57 -16.94 3.28
N ASN A 534 -8.47 -17.87 3.57
CA ASN A 534 -8.87 -18.27 4.90
C ASN A 534 -7.99 -19.41 5.46
N ASN A 535 -8.17 -19.77 6.74
CA ASN A 535 -7.37 -20.78 7.44
C ASN A 535 -8.01 -22.16 7.31
N PHE A 536 -8.13 -22.71 6.10
CA PHE A 536 -8.86 -23.94 5.88
C PHE A 536 -8.26 -25.14 6.57
N LEU A 537 -9.09 -25.79 7.38
CA LEU A 537 -8.82 -27.13 7.91
C LEU A 537 -9.22 -28.15 6.82
N CYS A 538 -8.24 -28.64 6.09
CA CYS A 538 -8.44 -29.66 5.07
C CYS A 538 -8.68 -31.03 5.72
N SER A 539 -9.87 -31.19 6.30
CA SER A 539 -10.35 -32.51 6.77
C SER A 539 -10.82 -33.34 5.58
N CYS A 540 -10.89 -34.64 5.77
CA CYS A 540 -11.38 -35.55 4.72
C CYS A 540 -12.81 -35.23 4.27
N GLU A 541 -13.64 -34.76 5.19
CA GLU A 541 -15.01 -34.33 4.93
C GLU A 541 -15.04 -33.07 4.07
N PHE A 542 -14.25 -32.05 4.44
CA PHE A 542 -14.15 -30.81 3.69
C PHE A 542 -13.57 -31.02 2.29
N LEU A 543 -12.54 -31.87 2.15
CA LEU A 543 -11.94 -32.19 0.87
C LEU A 543 -12.90 -32.96 -0.05
N SER A 544 -13.62 -33.98 0.47
CA SER A 544 -14.58 -34.74 -0.31
C SER A 544 -15.70 -33.82 -0.81
N PHE A 545 -16.21 -32.97 0.07
CA PHE A 545 -17.25 -31.99 -0.27
C PHE A 545 -16.78 -31.02 -1.38
N THR A 546 -15.60 -30.42 -1.23
CA THR A 546 -15.10 -29.40 -2.17
C THR A 546 -14.64 -29.97 -3.52
N GLN A 547 -14.18 -31.23 -3.55
CA GLN A 547 -13.67 -31.88 -4.76
C GLN A 547 -14.78 -32.58 -5.58
N GLU A 548 -15.83 -33.07 -4.93
CA GLU A 548 -16.91 -33.82 -5.61
C GLU A 548 -17.96 -32.90 -6.26
N GLN A 549 -18.13 -31.67 -5.78
CA GLN A 549 -19.21 -30.79 -6.25
C GLN A 549 -18.78 -29.80 -7.34
N ARG A 550 -19.04 -30.17 -8.60
CA ARG A 550 -18.81 -29.28 -9.77
C ARG A 550 -19.61 -27.96 -9.68
N ALA A 551 -20.78 -27.95 -9.06
CA ALA A 551 -21.61 -26.75 -8.90
C ALA A 551 -20.96 -25.73 -7.96
N LEU A 552 -20.21 -26.16 -6.98
CA LEU A 552 -19.49 -25.30 -6.04
C LEU A 552 -18.39 -24.49 -6.73
N VAL A 553 -17.69 -25.10 -7.67
CA VAL A 553 -16.62 -24.47 -8.46
C VAL A 553 -17.13 -23.27 -9.28
N GLN A 554 -18.43 -23.26 -9.62
CA GLN A 554 -19.04 -22.17 -10.40
C GLN A 554 -19.31 -20.92 -9.59
N ILE A 555 -19.53 -21.04 -8.28
CA ILE A 555 -19.83 -19.91 -7.40
C ILE A 555 -18.59 -19.38 -6.65
N LEU A 556 -17.49 -20.18 -6.55
CA LEU A 556 -16.27 -19.76 -5.85
C LEU A 556 -15.41 -18.87 -6.74
N ILE A 557 -15.19 -17.65 -6.28
CA ILE A 557 -14.30 -16.69 -6.94
C ILE A 557 -12.85 -17.09 -6.66
N ASP A 558 -11.97 -16.98 -7.66
CA ASP A 558 -10.53 -17.31 -7.59
C ASP A 558 -10.25 -18.75 -7.11
N TRP A 559 -11.14 -19.67 -7.42
CA TRP A 559 -10.91 -21.09 -7.19
C TRP A 559 -10.07 -21.69 -8.32
N PRO A 560 -9.05 -22.51 -8.04
CA PRO A 560 -8.57 -22.99 -6.74
C PRO A 560 -7.40 -22.15 -6.16
N GLU A 561 -6.93 -21.12 -6.86
CA GLU A 561 -5.65 -20.45 -6.62
C GLU A 561 -5.55 -19.90 -5.19
N ASN A 562 -6.61 -19.30 -4.67
CA ASN A 562 -6.62 -18.65 -3.36
C ASN A 562 -7.15 -19.53 -2.23
N TYR A 563 -7.48 -20.82 -2.50
CA TYR A 563 -8.01 -21.75 -1.51
C TYR A 563 -6.91 -22.73 -1.10
N LEU A 564 -6.18 -22.39 -0.04
CA LEU A 564 -5.05 -23.16 0.44
C LEU A 564 -5.36 -23.80 1.79
N CYS A 565 -4.86 -25.02 2.00
CA CYS A 565 -4.92 -25.70 3.29
C CYS A 565 -3.98 -25.01 4.29
N ASP A 566 -4.48 -24.63 5.47
CA ASP A 566 -3.64 -24.19 6.60
C ASP A 566 -3.35 -25.35 7.56
N SER A 567 -4.26 -26.28 7.70
CA SER A 567 -4.17 -27.45 8.59
C SER A 567 -4.75 -28.70 7.89
N PRO A 568 -4.23 -29.91 8.16
CA PRO A 568 -3.07 -30.25 8.99
C PRO A 568 -1.72 -29.86 8.36
N PHE A 569 -0.66 -29.84 9.17
CA PHE A 569 0.68 -29.40 8.75
C PHE A 569 1.24 -30.17 7.54
N SER A 570 0.84 -31.44 7.37
CA SER A 570 1.25 -32.29 6.24
C SER A 570 0.86 -31.77 4.87
N VAL A 571 -0.19 -30.97 4.77
CA VAL A 571 -0.74 -30.42 3.51
C VAL A 571 -0.81 -28.89 3.49
N ARG A 572 -0.19 -28.24 4.46
CA ARG A 572 -0.18 -26.78 4.57
C ARG A 572 0.38 -26.11 3.31
N GLY A 573 -0.35 -25.13 2.78
CA GLY A 573 0.03 -24.38 1.57
C GLY A 573 -0.34 -25.09 0.26
N GLN A 574 -0.89 -26.32 0.29
CA GLN A 574 -1.42 -26.97 -0.91
C GLN A 574 -2.81 -26.44 -1.24
N GLN A 575 -3.14 -26.43 -2.53
CA GLN A 575 -4.48 -26.08 -2.96
C GLN A 575 -5.49 -27.12 -2.50
N VAL A 576 -6.65 -26.68 -1.98
CA VAL A 576 -7.73 -27.55 -1.50
C VAL A 576 -8.17 -28.55 -2.59
N ARG A 577 -8.23 -28.09 -3.86
CA ARG A 577 -8.61 -28.93 -5.00
C ARG A 577 -7.70 -30.13 -5.20
N ASP A 578 -6.38 -29.96 -5.04
CA ASP A 578 -5.38 -30.96 -5.39
C ASP A 578 -4.90 -31.75 -4.18
N THR A 579 -5.30 -31.33 -2.98
CA THR A 579 -4.89 -31.95 -1.72
C THR A 579 -5.54 -33.32 -1.52
N ARG A 580 -4.73 -34.32 -1.17
CA ARG A 580 -5.19 -35.65 -0.80
C ARG A 580 -4.59 -36.03 0.55
N LEU A 581 -5.43 -36.38 1.49
CA LEU A 581 -5.01 -36.90 2.77
C LEU A 581 -4.86 -38.42 2.70
N PRO A 582 -3.82 -39.01 3.35
CA PRO A 582 -3.70 -40.45 3.45
C PRO A 582 -4.84 -41.01 4.29
N ALA A 583 -5.28 -42.24 3.98
CA ALA A 583 -6.37 -42.92 4.68
C ALA A 583 -6.14 -43.02 6.20
N SER A 584 -4.89 -43.01 6.64
CA SER A 584 -4.50 -43.01 8.06
C SER A 584 -4.89 -41.71 8.78
N GLU A 585 -4.93 -40.57 8.10
CA GLU A 585 -5.40 -39.28 8.67
C GLU A 585 -6.93 -39.20 8.65
N CYS A 586 -7.56 -39.67 7.58
CA CYS A 586 -9.02 -39.67 7.45
C CYS A 586 -9.72 -40.56 8.50
N HIS A 587 -9.10 -41.67 8.86
CA HIS A 587 -9.67 -42.62 9.82
C HIS A 587 -8.87 -42.67 11.12
N ARG A 588 -8.19 -41.57 11.48
CA ARG A 588 -7.28 -41.54 12.66
C ARG A 588 -7.96 -41.99 13.94
N ALA A 589 -9.19 -41.57 14.20
CA ALA A 589 -9.94 -42.00 15.39
C ALA A 589 -10.21 -43.53 15.36
N ALA A 590 -10.63 -44.05 14.21
CA ALA A 590 -10.87 -45.48 14.04
C ALA A 590 -9.57 -46.29 14.11
N LEU A 591 -8.47 -45.80 13.52
CA LEU A 591 -7.17 -46.43 13.61
C LEU A 591 -6.61 -46.41 15.05
N VAL A 592 -6.72 -45.30 15.75
CA VAL A 592 -6.29 -45.18 17.15
C VAL A 592 -7.14 -46.11 18.03
N SER A 593 -8.45 -46.14 17.85
CA SER A 593 -9.33 -47.08 18.61
C SER A 593 -9.03 -48.55 18.30
N ALA A 594 -8.78 -48.86 17.03
CA ALA A 594 -8.38 -50.23 16.64
C ALA A 594 -7.02 -50.62 17.24
N VAL A 595 -6.02 -49.74 17.17
CA VAL A 595 -4.70 -49.97 17.78
C VAL A 595 -4.79 -50.10 19.29
N VAL A 596 -5.56 -49.23 19.95
CA VAL A 596 -5.80 -49.30 21.41
C VAL A 596 -6.51 -50.65 21.77
N SER A 597 -7.53 -51.04 20.99
CA SER A 597 -8.25 -52.27 21.19
C SER A 597 -7.34 -53.50 21.02
N VAL A 598 -6.49 -53.51 19.99
CA VAL A 598 -5.50 -54.58 19.77
C VAL A 598 -4.46 -54.62 20.91
N LEU A 599 -3.97 -53.43 21.35
CA LEU A 599 -3.03 -53.35 22.46
C LEU A 599 -3.64 -53.84 23.79
N LEU A 600 -4.91 -53.50 24.05
CA LEU A 600 -5.64 -54.01 25.22
C LEU A 600 -5.83 -55.53 25.17
N LEU A 601 -6.14 -56.05 23.98
CA LEU A 601 -6.30 -57.50 23.76
C LEU A 601 -4.96 -58.22 23.93
N LEU A 602 -3.85 -57.66 23.43
CA LEU A 602 -2.50 -58.17 23.63
C LEU A 602 -2.06 -58.09 25.09
N LEU A 603 -2.39 -57.00 25.80
CA LEU A 603 -2.12 -56.88 27.25
C LEU A 603 -2.92 -57.92 28.08
N LEU A 604 -4.18 -58.16 27.71
CA LEU A 604 -4.99 -59.23 28.33
C LEU A 604 -4.41 -60.61 28.06
N LEU A 605 -4.03 -60.90 26.82
CA LEU A 605 -3.39 -62.10 26.40
C LEU A 605 -2.04 -62.31 27.11
N THR A 606 -1.20 -61.25 27.13
CA THR A 606 0.11 -61.32 27.85
C THR A 606 -0.08 -61.45 29.35
N GLY A 607 -1.10 -60.77 29.93
CA GLY A 607 -1.45 -60.88 31.32
C GLY A 607 -1.87 -62.35 31.70
N VAL A 608 -2.69 -62.95 30.86
CA VAL A 608 -3.11 -64.38 31.02
C VAL A 608 -1.93 -65.34 30.84
N LEU A 609 -1.05 -65.05 29.85
CA LEU A 609 0.16 -65.83 29.62
C LEU A 609 1.18 -65.68 30.77
N CYS A 610 1.42 -64.48 31.25
CA CYS A 610 2.30 -64.22 32.40
C CYS A 610 1.78 -64.82 33.69
N HIS A 611 0.47 -64.83 33.88
CA HIS A 611 -0.14 -65.50 35.02
C HIS A 611 0.05 -67.07 34.98
N ARG A 612 -0.06 -67.61 33.76
CA ARG A 612 0.15 -69.10 33.58
C ARG A 612 1.61 -69.55 33.58
N CYS A 613 2.54 -68.68 33.12
CA CYS A 613 3.95 -69.03 32.87
C CYS A 613 4.95 -68.46 33.89
N HIS A 614 4.52 -67.83 35.00
CA HIS A 614 5.38 -67.16 35.98
C HIS A 614 6.32 -66.08 35.36
N GLY A 615 5.94 -65.45 34.23
CA GLY A 615 6.78 -64.52 33.44
C GLY A 615 7.22 -63.27 34.15
N LEU A 616 6.55 -62.82 35.22
CA LEU A 616 6.92 -61.66 36.03
C LEU A 616 8.34 -61.77 36.65
N TRP A 617 8.83 -62.92 36.87
CA TRP A 617 10.18 -63.21 37.42
C TRP A 617 11.26 -62.92 36.34
N TYR A 618 11.02 -63.30 35.07
CA TYR A 618 11.94 -63.06 33.95
C TYR A 618 11.99 -61.58 33.54
N LEU A 619 10.89 -60.86 33.62
CA LEU A 619 10.86 -59.42 33.34
C LEU A 619 11.64 -58.59 34.36
N LYS A 620 11.61 -58.94 35.64
CA LYS A 620 12.45 -58.31 36.68
C LYS A 620 13.94 -58.50 36.45
N MET A 621 14.37 -59.67 36.01
CA MET A 621 15.78 -59.99 35.70
C MET A 621 16.26 -59.23 34.47
N MET A 622 15.45 -59.09 33.42
CA MET A 622 15.77 -58.36 32.19
C MET A 622 15.87 -56.87 32.43
N TRP A 623 15.03 -56.29 33.29
CA TRP A 623 15.06 -54.86 33.64
C TRP A 623 16.31 -54.50 34.45
N ALA A 624 16.75 -55.34 35.37
CA ALA A 624 18.01 -55.15 36.10
C ALA A 624 19.24 -55.20 35.17
N TRP A 625 19.18 -56.01 34.11
CA TRP A 625 20.26 -56.11 33.11
C TRP A 625 20.30 -54.86 32.18
N LEU A 626 19.16 -54.24 31.81
CA LEU A 626 19.08 -53.02 31.00
C LEU A 626 19.54 -51.75 31.75
N GLN A 627 19.34 -51.69 33.06
CA GLN A 627 19.87 -50.58 33.88
C GLN A 627 21.39 -50.56 33.97
N ALA A 628 22.03 -51.72 33.95
CA ALA A 628 23.51 -51.82 34.02
C ALA A 628 24.22 -51.33 32.74
N LYS A 629 23.52 -51.18 31.62
CA LYS A 629 24.10 -50.84 30.29
C LYS A 629 24.07 -49.36 29.90
N ARG A 630 23.44 -48.48 30.69
CA ARG A 630 23.33 -47.04 30.40
C ARG A 630 24.34 -46.22 31.22
N LYS A 631 25.58 -46.10 30.75
CA LYS A 631 26.50 -45.00 31.13
C LYS A 631 26.62 -44.01 29.99
N PRO A 632 26.51 -42.72 30.25
CA PRO A 632 26.57 -41.70 29.17
C PRO A 632 28.02 -41.32 28.78
N ARG A 633 28.22 -41.03 27.50
CA ARG A 633 29.47 -40.47 26.93
C ARG A 633 29.52 -38.95 27.11
N LYS A 634 30.69 -38.44 27.48
CA LYS A 634 30.98 -36.98 27.62
C LYS A 634 31.05 -36.29 26.25
N ALA A 635 30.44 -35.11 26.13
CA ALA A 635 30.53 -34.20 24.98
C ALA A 635 31.71 -33.22 25.09
N PRO A 636 32.19 -32.62 23.97
CA PRO A 636 33.38 -31.74 23.95
C PRO A 636 33.10 -30.32 24.51
N PRO A 637 34.16 -29.55 24.89
CA PRO A 637 34.03 -28.26 25.59
C PRO A 637 33.42 -27.18 24.70
N ARG A 638 32.54 -26.35 25.29
CA ARG A 638 31.90 -25.15 24.66
C ARG A 638 32.57 -23.91 25.21
N ASP A 639 32.67 -22.86 24.37
CA ASP A 639 33.12 -21.53 24.78
C ASP A 639 32.03 -20.84 25.62
N LEU A 640 32.15 -20.95 26.95
CA LEU A 640 31.23 -20.37 27.90
C LEU A 640 31.68 -18.94 28.24
N CYS A 641 30.77 -17.96 28.09
CA CYS A 641 31.06 -16.54 28.32
C CYS A 641 30.82 -16.11 29.76
N TYR A 642 29.91 -16.80 30.48
CA TYR A 642 29.49 -16.49 31.82
C TYR A 642 29.61 -17.70 32.74
N ASP A 643 29.89 -17.44 34.02
CA ASP A 643 29.93 -18.48 35.03
C ASP A 643 28.52 -18.90 35.45
N ALA A 644 27.58 -17.95 35.49
CA ALA A 644 26.19 -18.26 35.72
C ALA A 644 25.21 -17.25 35.05
N PHE A 645 24.10 -17.77 34.55
CA PHE A 645 22.92 -16.96 34.21
C PHE A 645 21.98 -16.90 35.43
N VAL A 646 21.51 -15.70 35.77
CA VAL A 646 20.66 -15.49 36.95
C VAL A 646 19.23 -15.18 36.52
N SER A 647 18.32 -16.06 36.87
CA SER A 647 16.87 -15.92 36.65
C SER A 647 16.19 -15.47 37.92
N TYR A 648 15.55 -14.30 37.90
CA TYR A 648 14.92 -13.68 39.06
C TYR A 648 13.68 -12.84 38.67
N SER A 649 12.78 -12.63 39.62
CA SER A 649 11.65 -11.70 39.43
C SER A 649 12.11 -10.25 39.48
N GLU A 650 11.54 -9.40 38.65
CA GLU A 650 11.85 -7.95 38.65
C GLU A 650 11.65 -7.31 40.03
N ARG A 651 10.74 -7.82 40.83
CA ARG A 651 10.51 -7.36 42.23
C ARG A 651 11.61 -7.75 43.19
N ASP A 652 12.41 -8.77 42.84
CA ASP A 652 13.53 -9.23 43.63
C ASP A 652 14.88 -8.65 43.13
N ALA A 653 14.81 -7.77 42.15
CA ALA A 653 15.98 -7.16 41.50
C ALA A 653 16.92 -6.46 42.50
N TYR A 654 16.39 -5.83 43.52
CA TYR A 654 17.19 -5.15 44.52
C TYR A 654 18.17 -6.11 45.21
N TRP A 655 17.74 -7.28 45.64
CA TRP A 655 18.57 -8.28 46.26
C TRP A 655 19.60 -8.85 45.30
N VAL A 656 19.15 -9.15 44.08
CA VAL A 656 20.07 -9.70 43.06
C VAL A 656 21.14 -8.70 42.63
N GLU A 657 20.74 -7.48 42.30
CA GLU A 657 21.63 -6.47 41.72
C GLU A 657 22.54 -5.78 42.76
N ASN A 658 22.06 -5.58 43.98
CA ASN A 658 22.80 -4.84 45.00
C ASN A 658 23.44 -5.72 46.10
N VAL A 659 22.99 -6.95 46.27
CA VAL A 659 23.56 -7.86 47.24
C VAL A 659 24.31 -9.00 46.56
N MET A 660 23.64 -9.81 45.72
CA MET A 660 24.24 -10.98 45.13
C MET A 660 25.34 -10.65 44.11
N VAL A 661 25.10 -9.66 43.23
CA VAL A 661 26.09 -9.24 42.24
C VAL A 661 27.31 -8.62 42.90
N GLN A 662 27.13 -7.82 43.94
CA GLN A 662 28.26 -7.22 44.68
C GLN A 662 29.13 -8.28 45.30
N GLU A 663 28.58 -9.32 45.91
CA GLU A 663 29.29 -10.39 46.56
C GLU A 663 29.97 -11.38 45.62
N LEU A 664 29.49 -11.51 44.40
CA LEU A 664 30.03 -12.48 43.45
C LEU A 664 30.95 -11.83 42.39
N GLU A 665 30.60 -10.68 41.83
CA GLU A 665 31.41 -10.03 40.81
C GLU A 665 32.62 -9.26 41.37
N HIS A 666 32.57 -8.86 42.66
CA HIS A 666 33.70 -8.22 43.35
C HIS A 666 34.58 -9.22 44.15
N PHE A 667 34.26 -10.50 44.07
CA PHE A 667 35.11 -11.54 44.70
C PHE A 667 36.41 -11.74 43.92
N ASP A 668 37.45 -12.23 44.54
CA ASP A 668 38.71 -12.53 43.87
C ASP A 668 38.95 -14.08 43.83
N PRO A 669 38.95 -14.74 42.65
CA PRO A 669 38.65 -14.19 41.31
C PRO A 669 37.14 -13.93 41.11
N PRO A 670 36.78 -12.85 40.32
CA PRO A 670 35.41 -12.43 40.12
C PRO A 670 34.60 -13.45 39.27
N PHE A 671 33.34 -13.66 39.62
CA PHE A 671 32.42 -14.44 38.79
C PHE A 671 31.75 -13.56 37.75
N ARG A 672 31.61 -14.02 36.54
CA ARG A 672 30.90 -13.33 35.45
C ARG A 672 29.45 -13.80 35.41
N LEU A 673 28.57 -12.94 35.88
CA LEU A 673 27.13 -13.21 35.88
C LEU A 673 26.43 -12.62 34.65
N CYS A 674 25.47 -13.35 34.12
CA CYS A 674 24.58 -12.85 33.06
C CYS A 674 23.24 -12.46 33.65
N LEU A 675 22.86 -11.21 33.53
CA LEU A 675 21.60 -10.64 34.05
C LEU A 675 20.74 -10.10 32.92
N HIS A 676 19.43 -10.38 32.95
CA HIS A 676 18.51 -9.99 31.86
C HIS A 676 18.46 -8.46 31.63
N LYS A 677 18.56 -7.63 32.66
CA LYS A 677 18.55 -6.18 32.54
C LYS A 677 19.85 -5.59 31.95
N ARG A 678 20.96 -6.24 32.16
CA ARG A 678 22.30 -5.73 31.77
C ARG A 678 22.80 -6.33 30.47
N ASP A 679 22.61 -7.64 30.25
CA ASP A 679 23.33 -8.41 29.27
C ASP A 679 22.46 -8.87 28.08
N PHE A 680 21.14 -8.64 28.13
CA PHE A 680 20.26 -8.94 27.02
C PHE A 680 20.41 -7.93 25.87
N ILE A 681 20.42 -8.43 24.66
CA ILE A 681 20.59 -7.62 23.46
C ILE A 681 19.28 -6.88 23.16
N PRO A 682 19.26 -5.52 23.15
CA PRO A 682 18.07 -4.76 22.83
C PRO A 682 17.58 -5.03 21.39
N GLY A 683 16.26 -5.16 21.23
CA GLY A 683 15.64 -5.42 19.92
C GLY A 683 15.57 -6.90 19.52
N LYS A 684 16.20 -7.80 20.24
CA LYS A 684 16.04 -9.25 20.07
C LYS A 684 14.86 -9.74 20.90
N TRP A 685 14.16 -10.76 20.41
CA TRP A 685 13.07 -11.37 21.19
C TRP A 685 13.56 -11.82 22.56
N ILE A 686 12.76 -11.59 23.58
CA ILE A 686 13.11 -11.94 24.98
C ILE A 686 13.45 -13.42 25.08
N ILE A 687 12.65 -14.27 24.45
CA ILE A 687 12.84 -15.74 24.44
C ILE A 687 14.20 -16.12 23.83
N ASP A 688 14.61 -15.49 22.74
CA ASP A 688 15.89 -15.75 22.10
C ASP A 688 17.08 -15.28 22.95
N ASN A 689 16.92 -14.17 23.70
CA ASN A 689 17.93 -13.71 24.64
C ASN A 689 18.09 -14.69 25.82
N ILE A 690 17.00 -15.23 26.35
CA ILE A 690 17.02 -16.22 27.43
C ILE A 690 17.74 -17.48 26.98
N ILE A 691 17.38 -18.01 25.81
CA ILE A 691 17.99 -19.22 25.27
C ILE A 691 19.51 -19.04 25.09
N ASP A 692 19.93 -17.96 24.46
CA ASP A 692 21.34 -17.65 24.23
C ASP A 692 22.12 -17.50 25.54
N SER A 693 21.54 -16.86 26.55
CA SER A 693 22.20 -16.63 27.84
C SER A 693 22.38 -17.93 28.62
N ILE A 694 21.40 -18.82 28.60
CA ILE A 694 21.50 -20.16 29.19
C ILE A 694 22.56 -21.00 28.45
N GLU A 695 22.62 -20.93 27.12
CA GLU A 695 23.59 -21.68 26.31
C GLU A 695 25.05 -21.21 26.51
N LYS A 696 25.27 -19.94 26.90
CA LYS A 696 26.58 -19.32 27.11
C LYS A 696 27.02 -19.30 28.57
N SER A 697 26.25 -19.84 29.48
CA SER A 697 26.54 -19.86 30.92
C SER A 697 26.86 -21.28 31.39
N HIS A 698 27.80 -21.37 32.35
CA HIS A 698 28.19 -22.67 32.96
C HIS A 698 27.08 -23.24 33.85
N LYS A 699 26.47 -22.36 34.69
CA LYS A 699 25.37 -22.68 35.60
C LYS A 699 24.18 -21.76 35.34
N THR A 700 23.00 -22.14 35.82
CA THR A 700 21.82 -21.30 35.89
C THR A 700 21.35 -21.21 37.33
N ILE A 701 21.30 -19.99 37.86
CA ILE A 701 20.84 -19.73 39.22
C ILE A 701 19.39 -19.24 39.16
N PHE A 702 18.50 -19.94 39.82
CA PHE A 702 17.11 -19.53 40.00
C PHE A 702 16.93 -18.90 41.39
N VAL A 703 16.58 -17.65 41.47
CA VAL A 703 16.27 -16.94 42.70
C VAL A 703 14.78 -17.04 42.96
N LEU A 704 14.41 -17.89 43.86
CA LEU A 704 13.02 -18.26 44.13
C LEU A 704 12.45 -17.41 45.28
N SER A 705 11.33 -16.74 45.01
CA SER A 705 10.49 -16.00 45.95
C SER A 705 9.01 -16.18 45.61
N GLU A 706 8.09 -15.75 46.43
CA GLU A 706 6.67 -15.67 46.04
C GLU A 706 6.47 -14.80 44.80
N ASN A 707 7.25 -13.73 44.65
CA ASN A 707 7.21 -12.85 43.48
C ASN A 707 7.62 -13.59 42.21
N PHE A 708 8.67 -14.41 42.30
CA PHE A 708 9.13 -15.24 41.18
C PHE A 708 8.04 -16.21 40.71
N VAL A 709 7.41 -16.92 41.64
CA VAL A 709 6.35 -17.91 41.33
C VAL A 709 5.08 -17.27 40.75
N LYS A 710 4.78 -16.00 41.11
CA LYS A 710 3.63 -15.24 40.61
C LYS A 710 3.92 -14.49 39.31
N SER A 711 5.19 -14.36 38.90
CA SER A 711 5.59 -13.57 37.72
C SER A 711 5.24 -14.31 36.41
N GLU A 712 4.84 -13.55 35.40
CA GLU A 712 4.66 -14.07 34.03
C GLU A 712 5.99 -14.50 33.39
N TRP A 713 7.12 -13.93 33.83
CA TRP A 713 8.47 -14.31 33.43
C TRP A 713 8.80 -15.76 33.78
N CYS A 714 8.44 -16.19 34.98
CA CYS A 714 8.61 -17.56 35.44
C CYS A 714 7.96 -18.59 34.50
N LYS A 715 6.87 -18.20 33.82
CA LYS A 715 6.17 -19.06 32.86
C LYS A 715 7.02 -19.35 31.62
N TYR A 716 7.74 -18.36 31.12
CA TYR A 716 8.55 -18.49 29.89
C TYR A 716 9.93 -19.10 30.19
N GLU A 717 10.61 -18.68 31.25
CA GLU A 717 11.95 -19.15 31.59
C GLU A 717 11.96 -20.60 32.08
N LEU A 718 10.98 -21.02 32.86
CA LEU A 718 10.84 -22.42 33.31
C LEU A 718 10.38 -23.36 32.20
N ASP A 719 9.52 -22.94 31.29
CA ASP A 719 9.08 -23.79 30.17
C ASP A 719 10.19 -23.97 29.12
N PHE A 720 11.06 -22.98 28.89
CA PHE A 720 12.15 -23.04 27.93
C PHE A 720 13.46 -23.60 28.51
N SER A 721 13.85 -23.24 29.71
CA SER A 721 15.01 -23.84 30.38
C SER A 721 14.81 -25.33 30.63
N HIS A 722 13.56 -25.75 30.57
CA HIS A 722 13.11 -27.09 30.86
C HIS A 722 13.60 -28.17 29.87
N PHE A 723 13.76 -27.83 28.57
CA PHE A 723 14.14 -28.84 27.56
C PHE A 723 15.62 -29.19 27.54
N ARG A 724 16.52 -28.32 28.01
CA ARG A 724 17.97 -28.54 27.93
C ARG A 724 18.69 -28.68 29.26
N LEU A 725 18.26 -28.01 30.32
CA LEU A 725 18.98 -28.01 31.61
C LEU A 725 18.65 -29.20 32.50
N PHE A 726 17.46 -29.80 32.32
CA PHE A 726 17.00 -30.88 33.20
C PHE A 726 17.09 -32.26 32.59
N ASP A 727 17.27 -32.40 31.28
CA ASP A 727 17.42 -33.70 30.61
C ASP A 727 18.90 -34.09 30.33
N GLU A 728 19.82 -33.14 30.15
CA GLU A 728 21.20 -33.43 29.73
C GLU A 728 22.23 -33.29 30.84
N ASN A 729 22.04 -32.48 31.89
CA ASN A 729 23.02 -32.37 32.98
C ASN A 729 22.36 -32.00 34.31
N ASN A 730 22.32 -32.95 35.23
CA ASN A 730 21.66 -32.80 36.53
C ASN A 730 22.27 -31.77 37.47
N ASP A 731 23.46 -31.18 37.15
CA ASP A 731 24.24 -30.32 38.05
C ASP A 731 24.34 -28.84 37.57
N ALA A 732 23.69 -28.47 36.46
CA ALA A 732 23.78 -27.13 35.91
C ALA A 732 22.86 -26.09 36.56
N ALA A 733 21.88 -26.48 37.38
CA ALA A 733 20.92 -25.59 38.01
C ALA A 733 21.17 -25.45 39.52
N ILE A 734 21.28 -24.20 40.00
CA ILE A 734 21.40 -23.84 41.41
C ILE A 734 20.10 -23.13 41.84
N LEU A 735 19.51 -23.52 42.92
CA LEU A 735 18.30 -22.91 43.48
C LEU A 735 18.64 -22.09 44.71
N ILE A 736 18.26 -20.84 44.77
CA ILE A 736 18.34 -19.95 45.91
C ILE A 736 16.92 -19.64 46.38
N LEU A 737 16.61 -19.82 47.63
CA LEU A 737 15.34 -19.51 48.23
C LEU A 737 15.48 -18.24 49.05
N LEU A 738 14.86 -17.15 48.67
CA LEU A 738 14.91 -15.86 49.40
C LEU A 738 13.98 -15.85 50.63
N GLU A 739 12.87 -16.58 50.53
CA GLU A 739 11.86 -16.69 51.55
C GLU A 739 11.20 -18.05 51.53
N PRO A 740 10.66 -18.56 52.65
CA PRO A 740 9.99 -19.86 52.68
C PRO A 740 8.77 -19.90 51.76
N ILE A 741 8.78 -20.72 50.72
CA ILE A 741 7.66 -20.86 49.79
C ILE A 741 6.84 -22.09 50.15
N GLU A 742 5.56 -21.93 50.51
CA GLU A 742 4.67 -23.06 50.75
C GLU A 742 4.50 -23.91 49.48
N LYS A 743 4.66 -25.20 49.61
CA LYS A 743 4.53 -26.16 48.48
C LYS A 743 3.18 -26.09 47.76
N LYS A 744 2.13 -25.60 48.45
CA LYS A 744 0.80 -25.36 47.89
C LYS A 744 0.71 -24.08 47.07
N ALA A 745 1.57 -23.12 47.30
CA ALA A 745 1.61 -21.87 46.55
C ALA A 745 2.15 -22.01 45.14
N ILE A 746 2.87 -23.09 44.81
CA ILE A 746 3.38 -23.37 43.48
C ILE A 746 2.26 -23.97 42.63
N PRO A 747 1.78 -23.30 41.56
CA PRO A 747 0.69 -23.80 40.72
C PRO A 747 0.94 -25.21 40.15
N GLN A 748 -0.12 -25.98 39.95
CA GLN A 748 -0.01 -27.35 39.40
C GLN A 748 0.69 -27.44 38.05
N ARG A 749 0.64 -26.38 37.28
CA ARG A 749 1.33 -26.24 35.98
C ARG A 749 2.86 -26.28 36.11
N PHE A 750 3.44 -25.97 37.27
CA PHE A 750 4.88 -26.05 37.55
C PHE A 750 5.25 -27.36 38.22
N CYS A 751 4.68 -28.49 37.75
CA CYS A 751 4.88 -29.82 38.34
C CYS A 751 6.37 -30.21 38.44
N LYS A 752 7.23 -29.74 37.56
CA LYS A 752 8.66 -30.05 37.55
C LYS A 752 9.46 -29.18 38.55
N LEU A 753 9.16 -27.87 38.70
CA LEU A 753 9.75 -27.10 39.79
C LEU A 753 9.44 -27.71 41.13
N ARG A 754 8.19 -28.18 41.34
CA ARG A 754 7.77 -28.89 42.51
C ARG A 754 8.55 -30.21 42.72
N LYS A 755 8.84 -30.93 41.63
CA LYS A 755 9.66 -32.15 41.66
C LYS A 755 11.11 -31.84 42.04
N ILE A 756 11.71 -30.78 41.47
CA ILE A 756 13.09 -30.38 41.70
C ILE A 756 13.28 -29.91 43.14
N MET A 757 12.38 -29.06 43.67
CA MET A 757 12.40 -28.65 45.08
C MET A 757 12.22 -29.81 46.06
N ASN A 758 11.70 -30.97 45.63
CA ASN A 758 11.58 -32.17 46.42
C ASN A 758 12.79 -33.14 46.30
N THR A 759 13.63 -32.95 45.24
CA THR A 759 14.70 -33.91 44.89
C THR A 759 16.10 -33.31 44.93
N LYS A 760 16.25 -31.97 44.88
CA LYS A 760 17.54 -31.27 44.94
C LYS A 760 17.67 -30.44 46.18
N THR A 761 18.90 -30.27 46.65
CA THR A 761 19.27 -29.32 47.68
C THR A 761 19.20 -27.89 47.13
N TYR A 762 18.69 -26.96 47.91
CA TYR A 762 18.64 -25.54 47.63
C TYR A 762 19.38 -24.72 48.70
N LEU A 763 19.82 -23.50 48.36
CA LEU A 763 20.43 -22.58 49.31
C LEU A 763 19.34 -21.63 49.81
N GLU A 764 19.11 -21.63 51.14
CA GLU A 764 18.21 -20.64 51.76
C GLU A 764 18.97 -19.38 52.16
N TRP A 765 18.40 -18.25 51.83
CA TRP A 765 18.96 -16.96 52.27
C TRP A 765 18.74 -16.80 53.80
N PRO A 766 19.81 -16.71 54.59
CA PRO A 766 19.65 -16.61 56.04
C PRO A 766 19.24 -15.23 56.49
N THR A 767 18.33 -15.17 57.44
CA THR A 767 17.90 -13.92 58.12
C THR A 767 18.92 -13.40 59.11
N ASP A 768 19.83 -14.23 59.54
CA ASP A 768 20.89 -13.91 60.47
C ASP A 768 22.18 -13.56 59.72
N GLU A 769 22.72 -12.36 59.98
CA GLU A 769 23.94 -11.85 59.29
C GLU A 769 25.15 -12.78 59.53
N THR A 770 25.23 -13.42 60.70
CA THR A 770 26.33 -14.35 61.01
C THR A 770 26.39 -15.59 60.11
N GLN A 771 25.29 -15.97 59.49
CA GLN A 771 25.18 -17.12 58.62
C GLN A 771 25.30 -16.79 57.12
N GLN A 772 25.31 -15.51 56.76
CA GLN A 772 25.41 -15.06 55.38
C GLN A 772 26.76 -15.42 54.74
N GLU A 773 27.85 -15.37 55.51
CA GLU A 773 29.19 -15.74 55.00
C GLU A 773 29.23 -17.22 54.59
N GLY A 774 28.59 -18.10 55.35
CA GLY A 774 28.43 -19.50 55.00
C GLY A 774 27.58 -19.74 53.74
N PHE A 775 26.52 -18.95 53.56
CA PHE A 775 25.68 -18.97 52.35
C PHE A 775 26.50 -18.60 51.09
N TRP A 776 27.29 -17.50 51.16
CA TRP A 776 28.13 -17.06 50.05
C TRP A 776 29.21 -18.08 49.71
N LEU A 777 29.83 -18.71 50.69
CA LEU A 777 30.82 -19.74 50.49
C LEU A 777 30.22 -20.96 49.73
N ASN A 778 29.03 -21.41 50.15
CA ASN A 778 28.31 -22.49 49.50
C ASN A 778 27.88 -22.17 48.10
N LEU A 779 27.40 -20.93 47.85
CA LEU A 779 27.01 -20.49 46.52
C LEU A 779 28.20 -20.41 45.57
N ARG A 780 29.32 -19.82 46.01
CA ARG A 780 30.56 -19.76 45.25
C ARG A 780 31.09 -21.16 44.88
N THR A 781 31.00 -22.09 45.83
CA THR A 781 31.39 -23.49 45.59
C THR A 781 30.48 -24.16 44.55
N ALA A 782 29.18 -23.93 44.64
CA ALA A 782 28.19 -24.49 43.70
C ALA A 782 28.33 -23.92 42.30
N ILE A 783 28.77 -22.68 42.13
CA ILE A 783 29.05 -22.08 40.81
C ILE A 783 30.34 -22.67 40.21
N LYS A 784 31.36 -22.92 41.02
CA LYS A 784 32.65 -23.47 40.58
C LYS A 784 32.62 -24.98 40.27
N SER A 785 31.71 -25.73 40.92
CA SER A 785 31.54 -27.18 40.71
C SER A 785 30.88 -27.44 39.35
#